data_e4fe4185ef61ae66283fb9bb437d7ec5
#
_entry.id   e4fe4185ef61ae66283fb9bb437d7ec5
#
_cell.length_a   1.000
_cell.length_b   1.000
_cell.length_c   1.000
_cell.angle_alpha   90.00
_cell.angle_beta   90.00
_cell.angle_gamma   90.00
#
_symmetry.space_group_name_H-M   'P 1'
#
loop_
_entity.id
_entity.type
_entity.pdbx_description
1 polymer ?
#
loop_
_entity_poly.entity_id
_entity_poly.type
_entity_poly.pdbx_seq_one_letter_code
_entity_poly.pdbx_strand_id
1 'polypeptide(L)'
;MKHLRTKLLFWTCIFSGQLYAQSTPDSFTSIELQPTSAYLNYQGAAARMVHLQFVGGKSYAPATAYISFNGHTDSVQIPANAAGISSYELPVPGAPVQQNTELQVRYVGGKTAFRASCTVTPARQWKVYVMPHSHVDIGYTDVQEKVLAIHMNNIDEAIKIAARTANYPPAARFKWNTEALWVVDQYLARASDEKKQTFRDAVKKGWINLDGSYANTNTSATSSAQLLQLFYTGAKLAKDYGMTIHTLFQGDVPGATWGLSSQANITGIKYFLSAPNASDRIGSADLWRDKPFYWRDASGTASLLFWQVSPYSIGYTLKGSKIPNFFTIPDPKPYYTGKPSENFLNPYLFDYLSNLENSSFPYDMTLLTWAMSDNAPIDPELPDAVKAWNERYASPQLIITSVKQFFTDFETAWKEKIPVMSGDYSEYWTDGIGSAARETAINRNASDRLQQAGAIWALRHKPGYPADSFHRTWTNLLLFNEHTWGAYNSVSDPADPKVISQWAYKQAFALQAQSGSQQLLALSTSGAANTTATNTVDVYNTIDHARHTLVTIPAALSTAGDLVKDAQGHILPSQRLSTGELAFQTTLPPFSKQRFTIHPGKAAVTQQASVSDSSLENGIYSIRVNKHTGNISTLLKKGFKMNFADGAGLNQYNYLPGDSAEKVQFNGPATITIKEKGPLVVSLLVNSAAPSARSLQREIRLTAGEDRITLINTIDKIAIGDKESVHFAFPFRLQNVQVRYSIPWGSIRAEADQLPHTNRNWYTQQRWVDVSNTEAGVTWSSPDAPLFEIGQYPTAGLLESLHHSPLWIDSMKQQPLISSWVMNNLWHTNFRRDQEGLTTFRYFLQVHGAFNAAAANASGLENHQPPVVVPATGPATESLFFTISNPDVYTENIYPAKDGQGVILQLVNTAAHSSSVTLTPKNKKTKLQIVTCDLLENTQQSLPGTFSIPGKGIIMIRVH
;
A
#
# COMPACT_ATOMS: atom_id res chain seq x y z
N MET A 1 -48.43 -17.40 34.18
CA MET A 1 -49.10 -17.80 35.47
C MET A 1 -48.18 -17.39 36.60
N LYS A 2 -48.81 -16.62 37.53
CA LYS A 2 -48.45 -16.33 38.95
C LYS A 2 -47.10 -15.62 39.19
N HIS A 3 -47.12 -14.32 39.42
CA HIS A 3 -47.29 -13.61 40.71
C HIS A 3 -46.15 -13.87 41.73
N LEU A 4 -45.43 -12.85 42.21
CA LEU A 4 -45.79 -11.97 43.34
C LEU A 4 -44.70 -10.88 43.51
N ARG A 5 -45.09 -9.59 43.41
CA ARG A 5 -45.28 -8.62 44.52
C ARG A 5 -44.06 -8.19 45.33
N THR A 6 -43.59 -7.01 45.04
CA THR A 6 -43.42 -5.81 45.88
C THR A 6 -43.23 -5.99 47.40
N LYS A 7 -42.16 -5.42 47.92
CA LYS A 7 -42.20 -4.67 49.20
C LYS A 7 -41.18 -3.51 49.18
N LEU A 8 -41.70 -2.31 49.15
CA LEU A 8 -41.06 -1.09 49.64
C LEU A 8 -40.83 -1.25 51.18
N LEU A 9 -39.60 -0.87 51.58
CA LEU A 9 -39.34 -0.50 52.97
C LEU A 9 -38.60 0.82 52.99
N PHE A 10 -39.32 1.87 53.43
CA PHE A 10 -38.73 3.13 53.90
C PHE A 10 -37.89 2.82 55.15
N TRP A 11 -36.63 3.32 55.12
CA TRP A 11 -35.90 3.50 56.37
C TRP A 11 -35.40 4.93 56.47
N THR A 12 -35.86 5.51 57.58
CA THR A 12 -35.61 6.82 58.12
C THR A 12 -34.12 7.11 58.29
N CYS A 13 -33.73 8.31 57.86
CA CYS A 13 -32.42 8.92 58.17
C CYS A 13 -32.26 9.09 59.66
N ILE A 14 -31.35 8.35 60.24
CA ILE A 14 -30.75 8.72 61.51
C ILE A 14 -29.40 9.34 61.24
N PHE A 15 -29.28 10.62 61.50
CA PHE A 15 -27.97 11.30 61.58
C PHE A 15 -27.20 10.71 62.76
N SER A 16 -26.31 9.78 62.48
CA SER A 16 -25.26 9.42 63.41
C SER A 16 -24.00 10.15 62.97
N GLY A 17 -23.55 11.06 63.82
CA GLY A 17 -22.28 11.74 63.67
C GLY A 17 -21.15 10.71 63.41
N GLN A 18 -20.49 10.81 62.25
CA GLN A 18 -19.24 10.13 62.08
C GLN A 18 -18.21 10.75 63.00
N LEU A 19 -17.96 10.03 64.07
CA LEU A 19 -16.67 10.09 64.75
C LEU A 19 -15.64 9.70 63.67
N TYR A 20 -14.91 10.68 63.18
CA TYR A 20 -13.63 10.42 62.54
C TYR A 20 -12.78 9.63 63.55
N ALA A 21 -12.73 8.34 63.39
CA ALA A 21 -11.65 7.55 63.96
C ALA A 21 -10.39 8.11 63.38
N GLN A 22 -9.63 8.85 64.16
CA GLN A 22 -8.23 9.14 63.88
C GLN A 22 -7.55 7.76 63.80
N SER A 23 -7.38 7.26 62.55
CA SER A 23 -6.47 6.17 62.33
C SER A 23 -5.10 6.66 62.79
N THR A 24 -4.57 6.05 63.81
CA THR A 24 -3.16 6.22 64.16
C THR A 24 -2.34 6.03 62.88
N PRO A 25 -1.52 6.99 62.46
CA PRO A 25 -0.67 6.82 61.30
C PRO A 25 0.14 5.53 61.45
N ASP A 26 0.09 4.63 60.43
CA ASP A 26 0.95 3.46 60.45
C ASP A 26 2.37 3.94 60.58
N SER A 27 3.10 3.44 61.62
CA SER A 27 4.49 3.81 61.82
C SER A 27 5.35 3.21 60.71
N PHE A 28 5.90 4.02 59.84
CA PHE A 28 6.93 3.61 58.88
C PHE A 28 8.32 3.69 59.57
N THR A 29 9.26 2.90 59.07
CA THR A 29 10.57 2.72 59.71
C THR A 29 11.66 3.56 59.08
N SER A 30 11.49 3.95 57.81
CA SER A 30 12.45 4.78 57.03
C SER A 30 11.73 5.40 55.86
N ILE A 31 12.44 6.29 55.18
CA ILE A 31 12.07 6.83 53.90
C ILE A 31 13.11 6.44 52.84
N GLU A 32 12.65 6.24 51.61
CA GLU A 32 13.50 6.01 50.42
C GLU A 32 13.14 6.99 49.33
N LEU A 33 14.14 7.34 48.49
CA LEU A 33 13.97 8.25 47.39
C LEU A 33 14.19 7.52 46.07
N GLN A 34 13.18 7.56 45.19
CA GLN A 34 13.26 6.98 43.85
C GLN A 34 13.09 8.09 42.82
N PRO A 35 14.17 8.58 42.19
CA PRO A 35 14.08 9.58 41.13
C PRO A 35 13.32 9.00 39.92
N THR A 36 12.48 9.81 39.31
CA THR A 36 11.81 9.50 38.05
C THR A 36 12.36 10.36 36.91
N SER A 37 11.93 10.11 35.66
CA SER A 37 12.23 11.00 34.53
C SER A 37 11.20 12.12 34.35
N ALA A 38 10.17 12.17 35.19
CA ALA A 38 9.10 13.16 35.10
C ALA A 38 9.47 14.47 35.78
N TYR A 39 8.83 15.54 35.30
CA TYR A 39 8.86 16.87 35.93
C TYR A 39 7.42 17.31 36.23
N LEU A 40 7.20 17.75 37.47
CA LEU A 40 5.93 18.35 37.92
C LEU A 40 5.92 19.85 37.67
N ASN A 41 4.74 20.41 37.42
CA ASN A 41 4.50 21.84 37.53
C ASN A 41 4.37 22.20 39.02
N TYR A 42 5.40 22.81 39.56
CA TYR A 42 5.43 23.19 40.96
C TYR A 42 5.74 24.68 41.11
N GLN A 43 4.83 25.46 41.70
CA GLN A 43 4.94 26.89 41.87
C GLN A 43 5.32 27.67 40.59
N GLY A 44 4.77 27.24 39.44
CA GLY A 44 5.00 27.87 38.15
C GLY A 44 6.33 27.49 37.45
N ALA A 45 7.09 26.56 38.02
CA ALA A 45 8.34 26.05 37.45
C ALA A 45 8.33 24.49 37.34
N ALA A 46 9.20 23.96 36.46
CA ALA A 46 9.41 22.52 36.38
C ALA A 46 10.26 22.03 37.57
N ALA A 47 9.72 21.09 38.37
CA ALA A 47 10.41 20.43 39.46
C ALA A 47 10.56 18.94 39.16
N ARG A 48 11.74 18.35 39.39
CA ARG A 48 11.94 16.91 39.20
C ARG A 48 11.03 16.12 40.13
N MET A 49 10.31 15.16 39.59
CA MET A 49 9.48 14.28 40.41
C MET A 49 10.33 13.17 40.99
N VAL A 50 10.27 13.01 42.30
CA VAL A 50 10.93 11.93 43.05
C VAL A 50 9.88 11.23 43.92
N HIS A 51 9.79 9.93 43.85
CA HIS A 51 8.96 9.17 44.77
C HIS A 51 9.62 9.12 46.15
N LEU A 52 8.96 9.68 47.12
CA LEU A 52 9.29 9.52 48.53
C LEU A 52 8.51 8.31 49.04
N GLN A 53 9.18 7.18 49.22
CA GLN A 53 8.60 5.94 49.69
C GLN A 53 8.66 5.90 51.26
N PHE A 54 7.56 5.41 51.87
CA PHE A 54 7.51 5.21 53.33
C PHE A 54 7.60 3.70 53.60
N VAL A 55 8.75 3.25 54.02
CA VAL A 55 9.06 1.83 54.19
C VAL A 55 8.37 1.28 55.48
N GLY A 56 7.56 0.24 55.25
CA GLY A 56 6.79 -0.41 56.33
C GLY A 56 5.46 0.26 56.70
N GLY A 57 5.15 1.42 56.10
CA GLY A 57 3.90 2.16 56.35
C GLY A 57 2.98 2.19 55.13
N LYS A 58 1.68 2.30 55.34
CA LYS A 58 0.66 2.45 54.27
C LYS A 58 -0.07 3.80 54.34
N SER A 59 0.24 4.59 55.34
CA SER A 59 -0.30 5.94 55.50
C SER A 59 0.72 6.84 56.22
N TYR A 60 0.59 8.14 56.04
CA TYR A 60 1.41 9.14 56.73
C TYR A 60 0.63 10.39 57.10
N ALA A 61 1.01 11.01 58.21
CA ALA A 61 0.47 12.27 58.66
C ALA A 61 1.04 13.45 57.88
N PRO A 62 0.44 14.66 57.96
CA PRO A 62 1.04 15.87 57.37
C PRO A 62 2.47 16.09 57.86
N ALA A 63 3.34 16.44 56.97
CA ALA A 63 4.77 16.60 57.24
C ALA A 63 5.41 17.66 56.33
N THR A 64 6.66 18.03 56.62
CA THR A 64 7.48 18.86 55.77
C THR A 64 8.71 18.10 55.28
N ALA A 65 8.92 18.06 53.96
CA ALA A 65 10.18 17.60 53.37
C ALA A 65 11.06 18.81 53.11
N TYR A 66 12.24 18.86 53.77
CA TYR A 66 13.29 19.81 53.49
C TYR A 66 14.22 19.19 52.44
N ILE A 67 14.42 19.91 51.36
CA ILE A 67 15.14 19.44 50.17
C ILE A 67 16.42 20.24 50.03
N SER A 68 17.53 19.56 49.77
CA SER A 68 18.79 20.17 49.33
C SER A 68 19.18 19.51 48.01
N PHE A 69 19.19 20.27 46.93
CA PHE A 69 19.41 19.75 45.58
C PHE A 69 19.98 20.86 44.64
N ASN A 70 21.06 20.52 43.92
CA ASN A 70 21.66 21.38 42.90
C ASN A 70 21.91 22.86 43.38
N GLY A 71 22.42 22.98 44.62
CA GLY A 71 22.69 24.28 45.23
C GLY A 71 21.46 25.04 45.76
N HIS A 72 20.26 24.46 45.66
CA HIS A 72 19.00 25.01 46.18
C HIS A 72 18.60 24.29 47.46
N THR A 73 17.99 25.06 48.36
CA THR A 73 17.31 24.52 49.57
C THR A 73 15.87 24.95 49.52
N ASP A 74 14.97 24.01 49.69
CA ASP A 74 13.52 24.28 49.65
C ASP A 74 12.80 23.40 50.67
N SER A 75 11.48 23.66 50.87
CA SER A 75 10.63 22.83 51.71
C SER A 75 9.28 22.60 51.04
N VAL A 76 8.86 21.34 51.05
CA VAL A 76 7.60 20.92 50.48
C VAL A 76 6.68 20.38 51.61
N GLN A 77 5.49 20.93 51.65
CA GLN A 77 4.44 20.43 52.58
C GLN A 77 3.84 19.14 52.02
N ILE A 78 3.92 18.07 52.76
CA ILE A 78 3.34 16.77 52.43
C ILE A 78 2.00 16.65 53.16
N PRO A 79 0.86 16.66 52.46
CA PRO A 79 -0.44 16.46 53.12
C PRO A 79 -0.57 15.02 53.64
N ALA A 80 -1.48 14.78 54.53
CA ALA A 80 -1.84 13.42 54.92
C ALA A 80 -2.38 12.66 53.70
N ASN A 81 -2.04 11.39 53.57
CA ASN A 81 -2.53 10.55 52.45
C ASN A 81 -3.76 9.72 52.85
N ALA A 82 -4.43 9.18 51.86
CA ALA A 82 -5.46 8.15 52.07
C ALA A 82 -4.80 6.84 52.50
N ALA A 83 -5.53 6.06 53.30
CA ALA A 83 -5.05 4.75 53.76
C ALA A 83 -4.70 3.82 52.58
N GLY A 84 -3.57 3.14 52.70
CA GLY A 84 -3.09 2.20 51.69
C GLY A 84 -2.05 2.77 50.69
N ILE A 85 -1.71 4.05 50.76
CA ILE A 85 -0.69 4.68 49.91
C ILE A 85 0.60 4.82 50.72
N SER A 86 1.69 4.26 50.23
CA SER A 86 3.00 4.27 50.90
C SER A 86 4.02 5.19 50.24
N SER A 87 3.60 6.07 49.33
CA SER A 87 4.50 6.97 48.65
C SER A 87 3.90 8.37 48.45
N TYR A 88 4.79 9.37 48.24
CA TYR A 88 4.42 10.73 47.88
C TYR A 88 5.28 11.19 46.68
N GLU A 89 4.65 11.83 45.72
CA GLU A 89 5.34 12.45 44.59
C GLU A 89 5.95 13.79 45.00
N LEU A 90 7.20 13.76 45.38
CA LEU A 90 7.90 14.92 45.87
C LEU A 90 8.40 15.79 44.71
N PRO A 91 7.93 17.03 44.57
CA PRO A 91 8.53 17.98 43.64
C PRO A 91 9.90 18.46 44.18
N VAL A 92 10.95 18.29 43.37
CA VAL A 92 12.30 18.70 43.69
C VAL A 92 12.69 19.89 42.80
N PRO A 93 12.67 21.12 43.32
CA PRO A 93 13.09 22.31 42.58
C PRO A 93 14.60 22.26 42.25
N GLY A 94 15.05 23.12 41.29
CA GLY A 94 16.45 23.17 40.86
C GLY A 94 16.80 22.23 39.71
N ALA A 95 15.81 21.62 39.09
CA ALA A 95 15.96 20.85 37.85
C ALA A 95 15.64 21.72 36.62
N PRO A 96 16.11 21.39 35.38
CA PRO A 96 16.88 20.16 35.07
C PRO A 96 18.35 20.22 35.47
N VAL A 97 18.94 19.07 35.72
CA VAL A 97 20.39 18.95 35.96
C VAL A 97 21.11 18.45 34.71
N GLN A 98 22.37 18.87 34.54
CA GLN A 98 23.19 18.49 33.39
C GLN A 98 24.11 17.27 33.69
N GLN A 99 24.27 16.94 34.96
CA GLN A 99 25.08 15.81 35.44
C GLN A 99 24.43 15.15 36.65
N ASN A 100 24.88 14.00 37.00
CA ASN A 100 24.48 13.29 38.21
C ASN A 100 24.63 14.21 39.42
N THR A 101 23.51 14.47 40.11
CA THR A 101 23.48 15.42 41.23
C THR A 101 22.85 14.75 42.45
N GLU A 102 23.50 14.92 43.59
CA GLU A 102 22.97 14.37 44.84
C GLU A 102 21.73 15.16 45.30
N LEU A 103 20.67 14.43 45.66
CA LEU A 103 19.50 14.94 46.35
C LEU A 103 19.51 14.46 47.78
N GLN A 104 19.36 15.39 48.70
CA GLN A 104 19.19 15.10 50.12
C GLN A 104 17.79 15.59 50.57
N VAL A 105 17.05 14.72 51.25
CA VAL A 105 15.73 15.03 51.80
C VAL A 105 15.71 14.72 53.28
N ARG A 106 15.24 15.71 54.06
CA ARG A 106 14.94 15.53 55.49
C ARG A 106 13.42 15.67 55.65
N TYR A 107 12.78 14.56 55.94
CA TYR A 107 11.32 14.49 56.27
C TYR A 107 11.12 14.80 57.74
N VAL A 108 10.14 15.64 58.09
CA VAL A 108 9.73 15.97 59.44
C VAL A 108 8.21 15.93 59.56
N GLY A 109 7.71 14.97 60.31
CA GLY A 109 6.25 14.83 60.55
C GLY A 109 6.00 14.54 62.02
N GLY A 110 5.34 15.43 62.71
CA GLY A 110 5.09 15.36 64.15
C GLY A 110 6.40 15.29 64.93
N LYS A 111 6.59 14.18 65.68
CA LYS A 111 7.86 13.89 66.43
C LYS A 111 8.85 13.08 65.65
N THR A 112 8.58 12.71 64.41
CA THR A 112 9.39 11.81 63.63
C THR A 112 10.23 12.60 62.58
N ALA A 113 11.51 12.30 62.46
CA ALA A 113 12.36 12.85 61.41
C ALA A 113 13.19 11.75 60.79
N PHE A 114 13.21 11.72 59.46
CA PHE A 114 14.03 10.79 58.66
C PHE A 114 14.89 11.57 57.66
N ARG A 115 15.99 10.98 57.26
CA ARG A 115 16.86 11.50 56.17
C ARG A 115 17.05 10.42 55.13
N ALA A 116 17.05 10.80 53.88
CA ALA A 116 17.44 9.96 52.75
C ALA A 116 18.16 10.80 51.72
N SER A 117 19.03 10.14 50.95
CA SER A 117 19.67 10.74 49.79
C SER A 117 19.63 9.78 48.61
N CYS A 118 19.64 10.34 47.41
CA CYS A 118 19.76 9.59 46.16
C CYS A 118 20.49 10.44 45.12
N THR A 119 20.93 9.80 44.05
CA THR A 119 21.48 10.46 42.86
C THR A 119 20.37 10.69 41.85
N VAL A 120 20.17 11.95 41.49
CA VAL A 120 19.26 12.35 40.38
C VAL A 120 20.11 12.48 39.12
N THR A 121 19.79 11.68 38.12
CA THR A 121 20.42 11.72 36.80
C THR A 121 19.76 12.76 35.89
N PRO A 122 20.47 13.32 34.91
CA PRO A 122 19.82 14.09 33.85
C PRO A 122 18.66 13.32 33.23
N ALA A 123 17.56 14.02 32.91
CA ALA A 123 16.44 13.45 32.21
C ALA A 123 15.96 14.38 31.12
N ARG A 124 15.61 13.81 29.98
CA ARG A 124 15.11 14.54 28.83
C ARG A 124 13.74 15.15 29.13
N GLN A 125 13.52 16.36 28.65
CA GLN A 125 12.17 16.94 28.67
C GLN A 125 11.46 16.61 27.36
N TRP A 126 10.42 15.80 27.46
CA TRP A 126 9.73 15.25 26.31
C TRP A 126 8.51 16.08 25.91
N LYS A 127 8.30 16.23 24.59
CA LYS A 127 7.03 16.59 23.97
C LYS A 127 6.45 15.34 23.32
N VAL A 128 5.32 14.88 23.84
CA VAL A 128 4.61 13.71 23.33
C VAL A 128 3.38 14.18 22.59
N TYR A 129 3.41 14.08 21.29
CA TYR A 129 2.29 14.43 20.43
C TYR A 129 1.27 13.29 20.42
N VAL A 130 -0.01 13.61 20.59
CA VAL A 130 -1.11 12.67 20.58
C VAL A 130 -2.02 12.99 19.42
N MET A 131 -2.17 12.07 18.49
CA MET A 131 -2.89 12.27 17.23
C MET A 131 -4.21 11.50 17.23
N PRO A 132 -5.35 12.15 17.45
CA PRO A 132 -6.66 11.49 17.40
C PRO A 132 -7.06 11.18 15.97
N HIS A 133 -7.49 9.94 15.76
CA HIS A 133 -8.10 9.45 14.53
C HIS A 133 -9.03 8.25 14.83
N SER A 134 -9.65 7.70 13.81
CA SER A 134 -10.27 6.37 13.85
C SER A 134 -9.70 5.59 12.69
N HIS A 135 -9.14 4.41 12.96
CA HIS A 135 -8.67 3.56 11.88
C HIS A 135 -9.82 3.20 10.94
N VAL A 136 -9.58 3.34 9.64
CA VAL A 136 -10.59 3.15 8.61
C VAL A 136 -10.35 1.85 7.87
N ASP A 137 -11.16 0.84 8.20
CA ASP A 137 -11.41 -0.33 7.37
C ASP A 137 -12.66 -0.11 6.52
N ILE A 138 -12.60 -0.36 5.22
CA ILE A 138 -13.81 -0.35 4.40
C ILE A 138 -14.51 -1.71 4.50
N GLY A 139 -15.07 -1.98 5.66
CA GLY A 139 -15.62 -3.26 6.09
C GLY A 139 -15.03 -3.76 7.40
N TYR A 140 -14.52 -5.00 7.43
CA TYR A 140 -13.88 -5.73 8.52
C TYR A 140 -14.79 -5.95 9.75
N THR A 141 -15.04 -4.89 10.54
CA THR A 141 -15.81 -4.95 11.78
C THR A 141 -17.31 -5.13 11.57
N ASP A 142 -17.86 -4.60 10.48
CA ASP A 142 -19.26 -4.78 10.03
C ASP A 142 -19.35 -4.52 8.52
N VAL A 143 -20.54 -4.61 7.95
CA VAL A 143 -20.78 -4.28 6.54
C VAL A 143 -20.47 -2.81 6.26
N GLN A 144 -19.96 -2.52 5.06
CA GLN A 144 -19.36 -1.24 4.68
C GLN A 144 -20.27 -0.02 4.96
N GLU A 145 -21.58 -0.12 4.75
CA GLU A 145 -22.50 0.99 5.02
C GLU A 145 -22.64 1.32 6.52
N LYS A 146 -22.54 0.32 7.40
CA LYS A 146 -22.54 0.59 8.84
C LYS A 146 -21.24 1.21 9.31
N VAL A 147 -20.11 0.71 8.79
CA VAL A 147 -18.80 1.30 9.04
C VAL A 147 -18.78 2.76 8.59
N LEU A 148 -19.27 3.04 7.39
CA LEU A 148 -19.36 4.41 6.89
C LEU A 148 -20.21 5.31 7.80
N ALA A 149 -21.33 4.79 8.31
CA ALA A 149 -22.18 5.55 9.24
C ALA A 149 -21.45 5.94 10.53
N ILE A 150 -20.61 5.05 11.07
CA ILE A 150 -19.78 5.35 12.25
C ILE A 150 -18.79 6.49 11.91
N HIS A 151 -18.07 6.38 10.81
CA HIS A 151 -17.09 7.38 10.43
C HIS A 151 -17.71 8.74 10.06
N MET A 152 -18.89 8.76 9.44
CA MET A 152 -19.63 10.00 9.20
C MET A 152 -20.05 10.66 10.53
N ASN A 153 -20.50 9.88 11.52
CA ASN A 153 -20.79 10.38 12.85
C ASN A 153 -19.52 10.90 13.55
N ASN A 154 -18.38 10.23 13.36
CA ASN A 154 -17.11 10.70 13.91
C ASN A 154 -16.73 12.09 13.43
N ILE A 155 -17.02 12.44 12.18
CA ILE A 155 -16.81 13.81 11.67
C ILE A 155 -17.68 14.81 12.44
N ASP A 156 -18.96 14.52 12.62
CA ASP A 156 -19.89 15.39 13.36
C ASP A 156 -19.47 15.56 14.83
N GLU A 157 -19.09 14.47 15.49
CA GLU A 157 -18.63 14.49 16.89
C GLU A 157 -17.28 15.21 17.05
N ALA A 158 -16.34 15.01 16.10
CA ALA A 158 -15.06 15.73 16.10
C ALA A 158 -15.25 17.24 16.07
N ILE A 159 -16.18 17.74 15.26
CA ILE A 159 -16.51 19.17 15.18
C ILE A 159 -17.08 19.66 16.51
N LYS A 160 -17.97 18.91 17.16
CA LYS A 160 -18.54 19.27 18.48
C LYS A 160 -17.47 19.32 19.56
N ILE A 161 -16.60 18.32 19.64
CA ILE A 161 -15.52 18.26 20.63
C ILE A 161 -14.53 19.42 20.39
N ALA A 162 -14.14 19.69 19.13
CA ALA A 162 -13.25 20.78 18.80
C ALA A 162 -13.86 22.15 19.17
N ALA A 163 -15.16 22.35 18.94
CA ALA A 163 -15.85 23.57 19.33
C ALA A 163 -15.89 23.72 20.87
N ARG A 164 -16.18 22.65 21.61
CA ARG A 164 -16.18 22.63 23.09
C ARG A 164 -14.82 23.01 23.66
N THR A 165 -13.76 22.55 23.05
CA THR A 165 -12.39 22.70 23.55
C THR A 165 -11.63 23.87 22.93
N ALA A 166 -12.27 24.72 22.13
CA ALA A 166 -11.62 25.83 21.42
C ALA A 166 -10.90 26.83 22.35
N ASN A 167 -11.38 26.97 23.58
CA ASN A 167 -10.80 27.84 24.59
C ASN A 167 -9.82 27.15 25.56
N TYR A 168 -9.52 25.85 25.34
CA TYR A 168 -8.53 25.14 26.14
C TYR A 168 -7.11 25.64 25.85
N PRO A 169 -6.13 25.37 26.72
CA PRO A 169 -4.73 25.60 26.38
C PRO A 169 -4.39 24.95 25.01
N PRO A 170 -3.54 25.60 24.19
CA PRO A 170 -3.29 25.13 22.81
C PRO A 170 -2.95 23.66 22.67
N ALA A 171 -2.20 23.10 23.62
CA ALA A 171 -1.81 21.68 23.64
C ALA A 171 -2.99 20.71 23.86
N ALA A 172 -4.08 21.17 24.45
CA ALA A 172 -5.25 20.35 24.78
C ALA A 172 -6.47 20.64 23.87
N ARG A 173 -6.34 21.52 22.86
CA ARG A 173 -7.41 21.75 21.88
C ARG A 173 -7.56 20.56 20.97
N PHE A 174 -8.78 20.07 20.83
CA PHE A 174 -9.05 18.90 20.00
C PHE A 174 -8.80 19.17 18.52
N LYS A 175 -8.18 18.22 17.87
CA LYS A 175 -7.97 18.17 16.42
C LYS A 175 -8.25 16.75 15.97
N TRP A 176 -8.90 16.61 14.83
CA TRP A 176 -9.22 15.30 14.25
C TRP A 176 -8.44 15.08 12.95
N ASN A 177 -7.93 13.87 12.74
CA ASN A 177 -7.23 13.48 11.52
C ASN A 177 -8.09 12.46 10.78
N THR A 178 -8.29 12.68 9.47
CA THR A 178 -9.25 11.89 8.69
C THR A 178 -8.74 10.52 8.27
N GLU A 179 -7.43 10.31 8.31
CA GLU A 179 -6.74 9.11 7.82
C GLU A 179 -7.05 8.84 6.34
N ALA A 180 -8.24 8.34 6.00
CA ALA A 180 -8.66 8.03 4.64
C ALA A 180 -9.72 9.02 4.14
N LEU A 181 -9.50 9.63 2.99
CA LEU A 181 -10.44 10.57 2.38
C LEU A 181 -11.70 9.92 1.81
N TRP A 182 -11.74 8.59 1.70
CA TRP A 182 -12.99 7.87 1.37
C TRP A 182 -14.14 8.29 2.29
N VAL A 183 -13.89 8.40 3.58
CA VAL A 183 -14.91 8.84 4.56
C VAL A 183 -15.38 10.27 4.26
N VAL A 184 -14.43 11.17 3.96
CA VAL A 184 -14.73 12.58 3.66
C VAL A 184 -15.52 12.71 2.37
N ASP A 185 -15.13 11.98 1.33
CA ASP A 185 -15.81 11.96 0.04
C ASP A 185 -17.27 11.48 0.19
N GLN A 186 -17.48 10.38 0.92
CA GLN A 186 -18.82 9.86 1.21
C GLN A 186 -19.64 10.79 2.10
N TYR A 187 -19.01 11.44 3.09
CA TYR A 187 -19.65 12.45 3.92
C TYR A 187 -20.13 13.63 3.09
N LEU A 188 -19.28 14.19 2.25
CA LEU A 188 -19.63 15.31 1.38
C LEU A 188 -20.67 14.95 0.32
N ALA A 189 -20.72 13.71 -0.13
CA ALA A 189 -21.74 13.24 -1.04
C ALA A 189 -23.13 13.15 -0.41
N ARG A 190 -23.23 12.82 0.89
CA ARG A 190 -24.50 12.47 1.58
C ARG A 190 -24.99 13.50 2.59
N ALA A 191 -24.11 14.37 3.11
CA ALA A 191 -24.46 15.36 4.13
C ALA A 191 -25.34 16.49 3.54
N SER A 192 -26.14 17.15 4.41
CA SER A 192 -26.85 18.36 4.05
C SER A 192 -25.86 19.52 3.75
N ASP A 193 -26.31 20.52 3.01
CA ASP A 193 -25.48 21.67 2.66
C ASP A 193 -25.00 22.44 3.92
N GLU A 194 -25.83 22.50 4.97
CA GLU A 194 -25.43 23.05 6.27
C GLU A 194 -24.26 22.27 6.89
N LYS A 195 -24.33 20.92 6.91
CA LYS A 195 -23.25 20.06 7.42
C LYS A 195 -21.99 20.20 6.57
N LYS A 196 -22.10 20.28 5.24
CA LYS A 196 -20.96 20.52 4.35
C LYS A 196 -20.27 21.86 4.64
N GLN A 197 -21.08 22.91 4.90
CA GLN A 197 -20.51 24.21 5.27
C GLN A 197 -19.83 24.18 6.64
N THR A 198 -20.46 23.52 7.63
CA THR A 198 -19.90 23.31 8.98
C THR A 198 -18.58 22.54 8.92
N PHE A 199 -18.52 21.50 8.11
CA PHE A 199 -17.30 20.72 7.87
C PHE A 199 -16.20 21.59 7.24
N ARG A 200 -16.54 22.37 6.19
CA ARG A 200 -15.59 23.29 5.53
C ARG A 200 -15.01 24.31 6.52
N ASP A 201 -15.85 24.86 7.39
CA ASP A 201 -15.42 25.81 8.41
C ASP A 201 -14.54 25.15 9.48
N ALA A 202 -14.83 23.93 9.87
CA ALA A 202 -14.01 23.14 10.78
C ALA A 202 -12.63 22.83 10.18
N VAL A 203 -12.55 22.48 8.90
CA VAL A 203 -11.26 22.29 8.19
C VAL A 203 -10.46 23.59 8.17
N LYS A 204 -11.10 24.74 7.83
CA LYS A 204 -10.43 26.04 7.83
C LYS A 204 -9.91 26.47 9.21
N LYS A 205 -10.61 26.10 10.28
CA LYS A 205 -10.19 26.34 11.68
C LYS A 205 -9.08 25.38 12.14
N GLY A 206 -8.73 24.36 11.37
CA GLY A 206 -7.80 23.32 11.75
C GLY A 206 -8.35 22.33 12.80
N TRP A 207 -9.66 22.28 12.97
CA TRP A 207 -10.34 21.31 13.83
C TRP A 207 -10.37 19.92 13.19
N ILE A 208 -10.62 19.89 11.87
CA ILE A 208 -10.51 18.68 11.03
C ILE A 208 -9.29 18.84 10.13
N ASN A 209 -8.40 17.87 10.15
CA ASN A 209 -7.20 17.82 9.34
C ASN A 209 -7.34 16.72 8.30
N LEU A 210 -7.18 17.09 7.03
CA LEU A 210 -7.28 16.20 5.90
C LEU A 210 -5.90 15.61 5.59
N ASP A 211 -5.82 14.28 5.52
CA ASP A 211 -4.68 13.54 4.98
C ASP A 211 -4.90 13.27 3.49
N GLY A 212 -3.82 13.13 2.72
CA GLY A 212 -3.92 13.14 1.25
C GLY A 212 -4.40 11.83 0.62
N SER A 213 -4.30 10.73 1.35
CA SER A 213 -4.65 9.39 0.84
C SER A 213 -6.15 9.17 0.77
N TYR A 214 -6.63 8.59 -0.35
CA TYR A 214 -8.04 8.21 -0.48
C TYR A 214 -8.43 7.04 0.42
N ALA A 215 -7.53 6.06 0.59
CA ALA A 215 -7.75 4.86 1.39
C ALA A 215 -6.42 4.27 1.87
N ASN A 216 -6.44 3.43 2.91
CA ASN A 216 -5.32 2.61 3.32
C ASN A 216 -5.11 1.49 2.28
N THR A 217 -4.05 1.58 1.50
CA THR A 217 -3.90 0.80 0.26
C THR A 217 -2.63 -0.01 0.27
N ASN A 218 -2.71 -1.27 -0.19
CA ASN A 218 -1.53 -2.04 -0.57
C ASN A 218 -0.92 -1.42 -1.83
N THR A 219 -0.01 -0.48 -1.64
CA THR A 219 0.51 0.40 -2.70
C THR A 219 1.29 -0.35 -3.78
N SER A 220 1.96 -1.46 -3.41
CA SER A 220 2.67 -2.33 -4.35
C SER A 220 1.73 -3.10 -5.30
N ALA A 221 0.46 -3.28 -4.90
CA ALA A 221 -0.56 -3.92 -5.74
C ALA A 221 -1.17 -2.98 -6.79
N THR A 222 -0.87 -1.68 -6.73
CA THR A 222 -1.39 -0.67 -7.66
C THR A 222 -0.55 -0.56 -8.92
N SER A 223 -1.14 -0.05 -10.03
CA SER A 223 -0.36 0.50 -11.13
C SER A 223 0.14 1.90 -10.80
N SER A 224 1.12 2.41 -11.57
CA SER A 224 1.60 3.79 -11.41
C SER A 224 0.47 4.82 -11.50
N ALA A 225 -0.46 4.64 -12.45
CA ALA A 225 -1.60 5.52 -12.62
C ALA A 225 -2.58 5.44 -11.44
N GLN A 226 -2.86 4.24 -10.90
CA GLN A 226 -3.66 4.07 -9.69
C GLN A 226 -3.00 4.75 -8.48
N LEU A 227 -1.70 4.57 -8.29
CA LEU A 227 -0.96 5.15 -7.18
C LEU A 227 -1.05 6.69 -7.19
N LEU A 228 -1.02 7.30 -8.38
CA LEU A 228 -1.21 8.74 -8.53
C LEU A 228 -2.65 9.16 -8.19
N GLN A 229 -3.65 8.40 -8.62
CA GLN A 229 -5.06 8.66 -8.32
C GLN A 229 -5.40 8.56 -6.83
N LEU A 230 -4.60 7.85 -6.04
CA LEU A 230 -4.76 7.78 -4.58
C LEU A 230 -4.79 9.18 -3.93
N PHE A 231 -4.12 10.16 -4.53
CA PHE A 231 -4.03 11.55 -4.03
C PHE A 231 -4.95 12.54 -4.74
N TYR A 232 -5.70 12.11 -5.76
CA TYR A 232 -6.50 13.03 -6.57
C TYR A 232 -7.61 13.74 -5.77
N THR A 233 -8.36 13.00 -4.94
CA THR A 233 -9.41 13.56 -4.09
C THR A 233 -8.82 14.57 -3.09
N GLY A 234 -7.66 14.27 -2.50
CA GLY A 234 -6.97 15.18 -1.60
C GLY A 234 -6.54 16.48 -2.29
N ALA A 235 -5.96 16.38 -3.47
CA ALA A 235 -5.59 17.56 -4.26
C ALA A 235 -6.82 18.42 -4.64
N LYS A 236 -7.92 17.77 -5.02
CA LYS A 236 -9.19 18.45 -5.33
C LYS A 236 -9.75 19.19 -4.11
N LEU A 237 -9.83 18.54 -2.95
CA LEU A 237 -10.30 19.17 -1.71
C LEU A 237 -9.38 20.31 -1.29
N ALA A 238 -8.07 20.17 -1.42
CA ALA A 238 -7.10 21.22 -1.15
C ALA A 238 -7.39 22.47 -2.00
N LYS A 239 -7.62 22.29 -3.30
CA LYS A 239 -8.00 23.38 -4.22
C LYS A 239 -9.34 23.98 -3.84
N ASP A 240 -10.38 23.17 -3.64
CA ASP A 240 -11.75 23.63 -3.37
C ASP A 240 -11.86 24.40 -2.04
N TYR A 241 -10.98 24.10 -1.08
CA TYR A 241 -10.96 24.74 0.25
C TYR A 241 -9.88 25.82 0.39
N GLY A 242 -9.06 26.04 -0.63
CA GLY A 242 -7.96 27.03 -0.62
C GLY A 242 -6.88 26.70 0.41
N MET A 243 -6.55 25.43 0.57
CA MET A 243 -5.54 24.94 1.53
C MET A 243 -4.51 24.05 0.84
N THR A 244 -3.52 23.59 1.61
CA THR A 244 -2.52 22.60 1.15
C THR A 244 -2.59 21.34 1.98
N ILE A 245 -2.61 20.19 1.31
CA ILE A 245 -2.48 18.87 1.93
C ILE A 245 -1.11 18.31 1.54
N HIS A 246 -0.25 18.09 2.54
CA HIS A 246 1.12 17.64 2.36
C HIS A 246 1.41 16.32 3.08
N THR A 247 0.40 15.72 3.69
CA THR A 247 0.52 14.54 4.53
C THR A 247 -0.10 13.32 3.87
N LEU A 248 0.55 12.19 4.05
CA LEU A 248 0.02 10.85 3.85
C LEU A 248 0.04 10.17 5.21
N PHE A 249 -1.11 9.71 5.66
CA PHE A 249 -1.21 8.80 6.78
C PHE A 249 -1.72 7.46 6.28
N GLN A 250 -1.02 6.38 6.60
CA GLN A 250 -1.42 5.02 6.28
C GLN A 250 -1.43 4.19 7.56
N GLY A 251 -2.63 3.83 8.00
CA GLY A 251 -2.86 2.94 9.13
C GLY A 251 -2.89 1.48 8.69
N ASP A 252 -2.53 0.60 9.60
CA ASP A 252 -2.59 -0.87 9.51
C ASP A 252 -1.63 -1.51 8.49
N VAL A 253 -1.50 -0.97 7.29
CA VAL A 253 -0.72 -1.55 6.18
C VAL A 253 0.78 -1.45 6.42
N PRO A 254 1.52 -2.58 6.46
CA PRO A 254 2.96 -2.57 6.65
C PRO A 254 3.73 -2.50 5.33
N GLY A 255 4.58 -1.49 5.23
CA GLY A 255 5.37 -1.24 4.02
C GLY A 255 4.68 -0.30 3.03
N ALA A 256 5.40 0.04 1.99
CA ALA A 256 4.93 0.88 0.90
C ALA A 256 5.87 0.80 -0.30
N THR A 257 5.34 0.89 -1.52
CA THR A 257 6.19 0.94 -2.72
C THR A 257 7.04 2.20 -2.77
N TRP A 258 8.28 2.07 -3.21
CA TRP A 258 9.19 3.22 -3.43
C TRP A 258 8.62 4.27 -4.41
N GLY A 259 7.68 3.86 -5.26
CA GLY A 259 6.95 4.76 -6.15
C GLY A 259 6.21 5.89 -5.45
N LEU A 260 5.87 5.78 -4.15
CA LEU A 260 5.29 6.87 -3.36
C LEU A 260 6.24 8.07 -3.28
N SER A 261 7.52 7.84 -3.00
CA SER A 261 8.50 8.93 -2.96
C SER A 261 8.76 9.52 -4.36
N SER A 262 8.72 8.70 -5.41
CA SER A 262 8.92 9.15 -6.79
C SER A 262 7.88 10.19 -7.23
N GLN A 263 6.61 10.01 -6.84
CA GLN A 263 5.52 10.92 -7.23
C GLN A 263 5.32 12.13 -6.31
N ALA A 264 6.17 12.31 -5.28
CA ALA A 264 6.02 13.39 -4.30
C ALA A 264 5.95 14.79 -4.92
N ASN A 265 6.77 15.05 -5.94
CA ASN A 265 6.77 16.33 -6.66
C ASN A 265 5.50 16.58 -7.49
N ILE A 266 4.79 15.54 -7.91
CA ILE A 266 3.53 15.63 -8.67
C ILE A 266 2.34 15.80 -7.72
N THR A 267 2.36 15.09 -6.61
CA THR A 267 1.26 15.07 -5.62
C THR A 267 1.33 16.21 -4.61
N GLY A 268 2.53 16.77 -4.38
CA GLY A 268 2.77 17.76 -3.34
C GLY A 268 2.86 17.19 -1.92
N ILE A 269 2.82 15.87 -1.76
CA ILE A 269 2.99 15.20 -0.46
C ILE A 269 4.45 15.31 -0.03
N LYS A 270 4.67 15.66 1.24
CA LYS A 270 5.99 15.83 1.85
C LYS A 270 6.23 14.92 3.05
N TYR A 271 5.16 14.53 3.73
CA TYR A 271 5.20 13.82 5.00
C TYR A 271 4.43 12.50 4.88
N PHE A 272 5.04 11.43 5.33
CA PHE A 272 4.44 10.11 5.36
C PHE A 272 4.49 9.54 6.77
N LEU A 273 3.34 9.44 7.42
CA LEU A 273 3.14 8.71 8.67
C LEU A 273 2.68 7.30 8.34
N SER A 274 3.48 6.31 8.71
CA SER A 274 3.13 4.90 8.64
C SER A 274 2.83 4.38 10.04
N ALA A 275 1.70 3.75 10.21
CA ALA A 275 1.27 3.16 11.48
C ALA A 275 0.79 1.73 11.25
N PRO A 276 1.70 0.78 10.96
CA PRO A 276 1.34 -0.57 10.59
C PRO A 276 0.78 -1.36 11.76
N ASN A 277 0.03 -2.41 11.44
CA ASN A 277 -0.37 -3.42 12.40
C ASN A 277 0.87 -4.01 13.09
N ALA A 278 0.86 -3.99 14.42
CA ALA A 278 1.99 -4.45 15.21
C ALA A 278 1.88 -5.92 15.64
N SER A 279 0.80 -6.61 15.30
CA SER A 279 0.52 -7.95 15.81
C SER A 279 0.51 -9.04 14.77
N ASP A 280 0.41 -8.70 13.49
CA ASP A 280 0.15 -9.67 12.45
C ASP A 280 1.30 -9.75 11.44
N ARG A 281 2.05 -10.86 11.45
CA ARG A 281 3.13 -11.14 10.50
C ARG A 281 4.10 -9.97 10.30
N ILE A 282 4.46 -9.30 11.37
CA ILE A 282 5.20 -8.03 11.33
C ILE A 282 6.57 -8.19 10.67
N GLY A 283 7.11 -9.41 10.67
CA GLY A 283 8.48 -9.64 10.26
C GLY A 283 9.42 -8.71 11.02
N SER A 284 10.22 -7.96 10.28
CA SER A 284 11.16 -6.98 10.83
C SER A 284 10.69 -5.52 10.67
N ALA A 285 9.44 -5.29 10.24
CA ALA A 285 8.92 -3.92 10.08
C ALA A 285 8.95 -3.12 11.39
N ASP A 286 8.84 -3.78 12.54
CA ASP A 286 8.97 -3.15 13.85
C ASP A 286 10.35 -2.50 14.07
N LEU A 287 11.39 -2.94 13.36
CA LEU A 287 12.73 -2.33 13.42
C LEU A 287 12.77 -0.91 12.85
N TRP A 288 11.75 -0.49 12.09
CA TRP A 288 11.61 0.87 11.57
C TRP A 288 10.83 1.80 12.49
N ARG A 289 10.23 1.29 13.57
CA ARG A 289 9.51 2.10 14.56
C ARG A 289 10.42 3.17 15.15
N ASP A 290 9.90 4.39 15.21
CA ASP A 290 10.57 5.58 15.77
C ASP A 290 11.93 5.90 15.13
N LYS A 291 12.11 5.55 13.86
CA LYS A 291 13.30 5.87 13.08
C LYS A 291 12.95 6.74 11.88
N PRO A 292 12.72 8.05 12.08
CA PRO A 292 12.38 8.95 10.99
C PRO A 292 13.56 9.14 10.03
N PHE A 293 13.24 9.26 8.72
CA PHE A 293 14.22 9.55 7.69
C PHE A 293 13.59 10.26 6.51
N TYR A 294 14.38 11.00 5.75
CA TYR A 294 13.97 11.44 4.42
C TYR A 294 14.06 10.27 3.45
N TRP A 295 12.91 9.78 3.02
CA TRP A 295 12.79 8.68 2.06
C TRP A 295 12.93 9.23 0.65
N ARG A 296 14.17 9.17 0.13
CA ARG A 296 14.54 9.71 -1.17
C ARG A 296 14.16 8.72 -2.27
N ASP A 297 13.61 9.22 -3.37
CA ASP A 297 13.30 8.44 -4.57
C ASP A 297 14.55 7.96 -5.32
N ALA A 298 14.34 7.09 -6.30
CA ALA A 298 15.43 6.52 -7.09
C ALA A 298 16.18 7.54 -7.95
N SER A 299 15.57 8.68 -8.29
CA SER A 299 16.20 9.77 -9.03
C SER A 299 17.03 10.71 -8.16
N GLY A 300 16.81 10.69 -6.85
CA GLY A 300 17.40 11.64 -5.92
C GLY A 300 16.78 13.03 -5.93
N THR A 301 15.70 13.26 -6.68
CA THR A 301 15.08 14.59 -6.86
C THR A 301 13.84 14.83 -6.02
N ALA A 302 13.23 13.77 -5.49
CA ALA A 302 12.06 13.82 -4.62
C ALA A 302 12.33 13.09 -3.31
N SER A 303 11.67 13.51 -2.25
CA SER A 303 11.73 12.82 -0.95
C SER A 303 10.49 13.09 -0.11
N LEU A 304 10.18 12.15 0.76
CA LEU A 304 9.16 12.25 1.81
C LEU A 304 9.85 12.17 3.17
N LEU A 305 9.47 12.98 4.14
CA LEU A 305 9.85 12.73 5.52
C LEU A 305 8.94 11.61 6.06
N PHE A 306 9.55 10.46 6.27
CA PHE A 306 8.88 9.24 6.73
C PHE A 306 9.03 9.07 8.23
N TRP A 307 7.97 8.66 8.90
CA TRP A 307 7.97 8.22 10.28
C TRP A 307 7.05 7.03 10.44
N GLN A 308 7.54 5.97 11.02
CA GLN A 308 6.72 4.83 11.43
C GLN A 308 6.51 4.84 12.93
N VAL A 309 5.25 4.76 13.33
CA VAL A 309 4.84 4.52 14.72
C VAL A 309 4.32 3.10 14.86
N SER A 310 4.24 2.62 16.08
CA SER A 310 3.61 1.33 16.40
C SER A 310 3.16 1.33 17.85
N PRO A 311 1.96 0.83 18.14
CA PRO A 311 0.92 0.36 17.22
C PRO A 311 0.21 1.53 16.51
N TYR A 312 -0.62 1.21 15.49
CA TYR A 312 -1.44 2.23 14.81
C TYR A 312 -2.50 2.85 15.70
N SER A 313 -2.74 2.29 16.88
CA SER A 313 -3.63 2.84 17.88
C SER A 313 -3.21 2.46 19.29
N ILE A 314 -2.74 3.42 20.05
CA ILE A 314 -2.47 3.22 21.46
C ILE A 314 -3.76 3.23 22.30
N GLY A 315 -4.80 3.94 21.86
CA GLY A 315 -6.12 3.96 22.49
C GLY A 315 -6.87 2.64 22.43
N TYR A 316 -6.49 1.76 21.51
CA TYR A 316 -7.08 0.42 21.34
C TYR A 316 -7.02 -0.43 22.60
N THR A 317 -5.92 -0.35 23.36
CA THR A 317 -5.76 -1.13 24.59
C THR A 317 -6.59 -0.62 25.77
N LEU A 318 -7.02 0.62 25.74
CA LEU A 318 -7.69 1.27 26.87
C LEU A 318 -9.21 1.09 26.88
N LYS A 319 -9.81 0.58 25.81
CA LYS A 319 -11.26 0.31 25.66
C LYS A 319 -12.15 1.46 26.14
N GLY A 320 -11.88 2.67 25.70
CA GLY A 320 -12.65 3.84 26.05
C GLY A 320 -11.85 4.89 26.82
N SER A 321 -12.45 6.01 27.03
CA SER A 321 -11.99 7.29 27.54
C SER A 321 -11.24 7.27 28.90
N LYS A 322 -10.23 6.42 29.02
CA LYS A 322 -9.46 6.25 30.26
C LYS A 322 -8.01 6.72 30.12
N ILE A 323 -7.80 7.81 29.40
CA ILE A 323 -6.45 8.38 29.26
C ILE A 323 -5.74 8.62 30.58
N PRO A 324 -6.37 9.11 31.65
CA PRO A 324 -5.68 9.19 32.94
C PRO A 324 -5.16 7.82 33.40
N ASN A 325 -5.92 6.77 33.08
CA ASN A 325 -5.54 5.42 33.44
C ASN A 325 -4.49 4.83 32.48
N PHE A 326 -4.41 5.29 31.23
CA PHE A 326 -3.39 4.86 30.30
C PHE A 326 -1.97 5.06 30.83
N PHE A 327 -1.74 6.17 31.50
CA PHE A 327 -0.44 6.48 32.09
C PHE A 327 -0.27 5.95 33.52
N THR A 328 -1.26 5.29 34.08
CA THR A 328 -1.25 4.83 35.47
C THR A 328 -1.62 3.37 35.66
N ILE A 329 -2.17 2.69 34.66
CA ILE A 329 -2.40 1.25 34.69
C ILE A 329 -1.40 0.53 33.82
N PRO A 330 -1.11 -0.69 34.20
CA PRO A 330 -0.28 -1.56 33.40
C PRO A 330 -1.04 -1.98 32.17
N ASP A 331 -0.32 -2.19 31.12
CA ASP A 331 -0.83 -2.86 29.95
C ASP A 331 -1.26 -4.29 30.31
N PRO A 332 -2.51 -4.65 30.15
CA PRO A 332 -2.98 -5.98 30.52
C PRO A 332 -2.67 -7.05 29.46
N LYS A 333 -2.03 -6.71 28.38
CA LYS A 333 -1.85 -7.60 27.22
C LYS A 333 -0.41 -7.98 26.99
N PRO A 334 -0.12 -9.25 26.65
CA PRO A 334 1.20 -9.68 26.23
C PRO A 334 1.71 -8.92 25.00
N TYR A 335 0.83 -8.35 24.26
CA TYR A 335 1.07 -7.47 23.13
C TYR A 335 1.99 -6.30 23.45
N TYR A 336 1.82 -5.72 24.64
CA TYR A 336 2.65 -4.62 25.12
C TYR A 336 3.54 -5.02 26.30
N THR A 337 3.51 -6.26 26.71
CA THR A 337 4.36 -6.82 27.77
C THR A 337 4.36 -6.03 29.09
N GLY A 338 3.43 -5.10 29.25
CA GLY A 338 3.32 -4.32 30.46
C GLY A 338 2.91 -5.17 31.66
N LYS A 339 3.52 -4.90 32.80
CA LYS A 339 3.07 -5.46 34.09
C LYS A 339 2.16 -4.47 34.78
N PRO A 340 1.17 -4.95 35.56
CA PRO A 340 0.43 -4.10 36.45
C PRO A 340 1.35 -3.22 37.27
N SER A 341 1.16 -1.90 37.16
CA SER A 341 1.86 -0.94 37.99
C SER A 341 0.92 -0.48 39.10
N GLU A 342 1.36 -0.59 40.35
CA GLU A 342 0.67 -0.03 41.49
C GLU A 342 0.99 1.47 41.67
N ASN A 343 1.91 1.99 40.89
CA ASN A 343 2.37 3.36 40.93
C ASN A 343 1.47 4.29 40.11
N PHE A 344 1.39 5.53 40.52
CA PHE A 344 0.70 6.58 39.81
C PHE A 344 1.29 6.82 38.40
N LEU A 345 2.59 6.70 38.26
CA LEU A 345 3.27 6.75 36.99
C LEU A 345 3.13 5.39 36.32
N ASN A 346 2.30 5.34 35.27
CA ASN A 346 2.24 4.15 34.46
C ASN A 346 3.59 3.89 33.82
N PRO A 347 4.23 2.74 34.06
CA PRO A 347 5.50 2.40 33.43
C PRO A 347 5.41 2.38 31.91
N TYR A 348 4.22 2.21 31.35
CA TYR A 348 4.03 2.10 29.91
C TYR A 348 4.54 3.32 29.14
N LEU A 349 4.08 4.55 29.45
CA LEU A 349 4.59 5.76 28.79
C LEU A 349 6.05 6.01 29.15
N PHE A 350 6.40 5.93 30.42
CA PHE A 350 7.76 6.21 30.86
C PHE A 350 8.73 5.14 30.43
N ASP A 351 8.32 3.86 30.37
CA ASP A 351 9.13 2.78 29.81
C ASP A 351 9.35 3.00 28.31
N TYR A 352 8.34 3.41 27.57
CA TYR A 352 8.49 3.75 26.16
C TYR A 352 9.49 4.88 25.95
N LEU A 353 9.36 5.99 26.69
CA LEU A 353 10.28 7.11 26.60
C LEU A 353 11.71 6.72 27.01
N SER A 354 11.84 5.92 28.06
CA SER A 354 13.12 5.38 28.52
C SER A 354 13.76 4.45 27.48
N ASN A 355 12.95 3.63 26.80
CA ASN A 355 13.44 2.77 25.71
C ASN A 355 13.94 3.61 24.53
N LEU A 356 13.27 4.71 24.19
CA LEU A 356 13.76 5.64 23.18
C LEU A 356 15.12 6.23 23.59
N GLU A 357 15.26 6.68 24.82
CA GLU A 357 16.54 7.20 25.33
C GLU A 357 17.66 6.14 25.29
N ASN A 358 17.35 4.93 25.73
CA ASN A 358 18.28 3.80 25.74
C ASN A 358 18.68 3.33 24.34
N SER A 359 17.81 3.49 23.34
CA SER A 359 18.08 3.19 21.93
C SER A 359 18.89 4.27 21.20
N SER A 360 19.39 5.26 21.91
CA SER A 360 20.09 6.43 21.36
C SER A 360 19.21 7.28 20.45
N PHE A 361 17.89 7.28 20.64
CA PHE A 361 16.96 8.16 19.95
C PHE A 361 17.31 9.63 20.26
N PRO A 362 17.69 10.43 19.24
CA PRO A 362 18.33 11.74 19.50
C PRO A 362 17.36 12.87 19.74
N TYR A 363 16.05 12.62 19.56
CA TYR A 363 15.02 13.66 19.56
C TYR A 363 14.32 13.75 20.92
N ASP A 364 13.73 14.92 21.21
CA ASP A 364 12.92 15.18 22.41
C ASP A 364 11.42 15.20 22.10
N MET A 365 11.05 14.74 20.93
CA MET A 365 9.68 14.66 20.40
C MET A 365 9.36 13.25 19.95
N THR A 366 8.14 12.79 20.25
CA THR A 366 7.59 11.53 19.72
C THR A 366 6.10 11.66 19.45
N LEU A 367 5.52 10.73 18.71
CA LEU A 367 4.12 10.70 18.29
C LEU A 367 3.43 9.42 18.78
N LEU A 368 2.26 9.59 19.37
CA LEU A 368 1.31 8.51 19.68
C LEU A 368 0.04 8.69 18.82
N THR A 369 -0.31 7.67 18.06
CA THR A 369 -1.60 7.60 17.38
C THR A 369 -2.69 7.22 18.38
N TRP A 370 -3.86 7.83 18.27
CA TRP A 370 -4.96 7.65 19.23
C TRP A 370 -6.26 7.29 18.53
N ALA A 371 -6.54 6.01 18.39
CA ALA A 371 -7.83 5.45 17.98
C ALA A 371 -8.31 4.45 19.03
N MET A 372 -9.61 4.30 19.18
CA MET A 372 -10.18 3.47 20.25
C MET A 372 -10.29 2.00 19.86
N SER A 373 -10.35 1.72 18.58
CA SER A 373 -10.40 0.41 17.93
C SER A 373 -10.52 0.64 16.42
N ASP A 374 -10.54 -0.44 15.63
CA ASP A 374 -10.88 -0.41 14.22
C ASP A 374 -12.32 0.09 14.05
N ASN A 375 -12.51 1.06 13.16
CA ASN A 375 -13.81 1.68 12.89
C ASN A 375 -14.55 2.19 14.15
N ALA A 376 -13.81 2.63 15.15
CA ALA A 376 -14.38 2.99 16.44
C ALA A 376 -14.89 4.43 16.49
N PRO A 377 -15.82 4.73 17.43
CA PRO A 377 -16.13 6.11 17.82
C PRO A 377 -14.92 6.86 18.36
N ILE A 378 -15.00 8.18 18.33
CA ILE A 378 -14.01 9.10 18.89
C ILE A 378 -13.98 8.99 20.43
N ASP A 379 -12.80 9.20 21.02
CA ASP A 379 -12.64 9.46 22.44
C ASP A 379 -12.94 10.93 22.77
N PRO A 380 -14.09 11.27 23.38
CA PRO A 380 -14.47 12.63 23.67
C PRO A 380 -13.75 13.22 24.89
N GLU A 381 -13.10 12.39 25.72
CA GLU A 381 -12.46 12.79 26.97
C GLU A 381 -10.96 13.09 26.79
N LEU A 382 -10.39 12.76 25.63
CA LEU A 382 -8.96 13.00 25.35
C LEU A 382 -8.50 14.43 25.65
N PRO A 383 -9.23 15.50 25.23
CA PRO A 383 -8.80 16.86 25.51
C PRO A 383 -8.75 17.20 26.99
N ASP A 384 -9.73 16.72 27.76
CA ASP A 384 -9.82 16.95 29.20
C ASP A 384 -8.68 16.25 29.94
N ALA A 385 -8.38 15.02 29.52
CA ALA A 385 -7.27 14.25 30.07
C ALA A 385 -5.90 14.90 29.77
N VAL A 386 -5.67 15.35 28.54
CA VAL A 386 -4.44 16.08 28.17
C VAL A 386 -4.31 17.40 28.92
N LYS A 387 -5.40 18.12 29.09
CA LYS A 387 -5.42 19.35 29.89
C LYS A 387 -5.03 19.06 31.35
N ALA A 388 -5.66 18.11 32.00
CA ALA A 388 -5.36 17.73 33.38
C ALA A 388 -3.92 17.22 33.54
N TRP A 389 -3.44 16.44 32.59
CA TRP A 389 -2.05 16.00 32.56
C TRP A 389 -1.06 17.18 32.53
N ASN A 390 -1.23 18.10 31.61
CA ASN A 390 -0.33 19.25 31.45
C ASN A 390 -0.43 20.27 32.60
N GLU A 391 -1.56 20.31 33.33
CA GLU A 391 -1.66 21.09 34.55
C GLU A 391 -0.78 20.51 35.67
N ARG A 392 -0.59 19.19 35.68
CA ARG A 392 0.22 18.48 36.70
C ARG A 392 1.68 18.33 36.28
N TYR A 393 1.93 17.94 35.03
CA TYR A 393 3.27 17.62 34.54
C TYR A 393 3.80 18.69 33.59
N ALA A 394 5.04 19.15 33.86
CA ALA A 394 5.80 19.96 32.91
C ALA A 394 6.50 19.11 31.83
N SER A 395 6.84 17.84 32.18
CA SER A 395 7.38 16.88 31.24
C SER A 395 7.09 15.45 31.72
N PRO A 396 6.64 14.55 30.81
CA PRO A 396 6.32 14.74 29.39
C PRO A 396 5.14 15.70 29.19
N GLN A 397 5.28 16.65 28.26
CA GLN A 397 4.16 17.47 27.83
C GLN A 397 3.36 16.71 26.77
N LEU A 398 2.04 16.60 26.95
CA LEU A 398 1.14 16.01 25.95
C LEU A 398 0.57 17.10 25.05
N ILE A 399 0.55 16.86 23.73
CA ILE A 399 0.09 17.83 22.73
C ILE A 399 -0.84 17.16 21.74
N ILE A 400 -2.12 17.50 21.75
CA ILE A 400 -3.06 17.06 20.72
C ILE A 400 -2.68 17.67 19.37
N THR A 401 -2.46 16.84 18.37
CA THR A 401 -1.86 17.28 17.12
C THR A 401 -2.59 16.78 15.87
N SER A 402 -2.22 17.35 14.73
CA SER A 402 -2.42 16.78 13.41
C SER A 402 -1.11 16.20 12.87
N VAL A 403 -1.20 15.29 11.89
CA VAL A 403 -0.04 14.76 11.17
C VAL A 403 0.82 15.90 10.64
N LYS A 404 0.21 16.89 9.98
CA LYS A 404 0.89 18.07 9.44
C LYS A 404 1.64 18.84 10.52
N GLN A 405 1.00 19.15 11.65
CA GLN A 405 1.62 19.92 12.71
C GLN A 405 2.82 19.18 13.30
N PHE A 406 2.65 17.89 13.64
CA PHE A 406 3.75 17.09 14.19
C PHE A 406 4.98 17.12 13.28
N PHE A 407 4.80 16.78 12.00
CA PHE A 407 5.93 16.75 11.07
C PHE A 407 6.56 18.13 10.87
N THR A 408 5.76 19.20 10.84
CA THR A 408 6.28 20.58 10.71
C THR A 408 7.12 20.97 11.94
N ASP A 409 6.62 20.68 13.14
CA ASP A 409 7.33 20.98 14.39
C ASP A 409 8.62 20.15 14.49
N PHE A 410 8.52 18.87 14.14
CA PHE A 410 9.66 17.94 14.15
C PHE A 410 10.73 18.33 13.13
N GLU A 411 10.35 18.59 11.88
CA GLU A 411 11.30 19.01 10.84
C GLU A 411 11.95 20.35 11.17
N THR A 412 11.17 21.30 11.73
CA THR A 412 11.71 22.60 12.16
C THR A 412 12.78 22.44 13.23
N ALA A 413 12.56 21.55 14.20
CA ALA A 413 13.50 21.34 15.31
C ALA A 413 14.72 20.49 14.92
N TRP A 414 14.57 19.52 14.02
CA TRP A 414 15.51 18.41 13.88
C TRP A 414 16.00 18.15 12.46
N LYS A 415 15.63 18.92 11.45
CA LYS A 415 15.94 18.73 10.02
C LYS A 415 17.37 18.24 9.76
N GLU A 416 18.36 18.86 10.38
CA GLU A 416 19.78 18.59 10.14
C GLU A 416 20.25 17.25 10.74
N LYS A 417 19.44 16.64 11.61
CA LYS A 417 19.75 15.35 12.25
C LYS A 417 18.96 14.19 11.67
N ILE A 418 18.04 14.45 10.74
CA ILE A 418 17.22 13.41 10.11
C ILE A 418 18.05 12.73 9.02
N PRO A 419 18.26 11.41 9.08
CA PRO A 419 19.00 10.69 8.05
C PRO A 419 18.24 10.66 6.72
N VAL A 420 18.96 10.41 5.63
CA VAL A 420 18.39 10.20 4.30
C VAL A 420 18.58 8.74 3.92
N MET A 421 17.51 8.10 3.48
CA MET A 421 17.53 6.71 3.02
C MET A 421 16.86 6.59 1.66
N SER A 422 17.26 5.57 0.89
CA SER A 422 16.71 5.24 -0.42
C SER A 422 16.54 3.73 -0.51
N GLY A 423 15.45 3.29 -1.12
CA GLY A 423 15.11 1.89 -1.29
C GLY A 423 13.63 1.62 -1.12
N ASP A 424 13.17 0.48 -1.62
CA ASP A 424 11.78 0.05 -1.51
C ASP A 424 11.47 -0.43 -0.10
N TYR A 425 10.38 0.05 0.47
CA TYR A 425 9.84 -0.45 1.73
C TYR A 425 8.85 -1.58 1.46
N SER A 426 9.37 -2.70 0.95
CA SER A 426 8.59 -3.80 0.40
C SER A 426 7.50 -4.29 1.34
N GLU A 427 6.27 -4.20 0.87
CA GLU A 427 5.07 -4.59 1.61
C GLU A 427 4.99 -6.11 1.81
N TYR A 428 4.36 -6.53 2.90
CA TYR A 428 4.13 -7.95 3.15
C TYR A 428 2.65 -8.35 3.33
N TRP A 429 1.69 -7.41 3.23
CA TRP A 429 0.27 -7.77 3.21
C TRP A 429 -0.31 -7.98 1.81
N THR A 430 0.53 -7.87 0.79
CA THR A 430 0.14 -8.16 -0.59
C THR A 430 -0.14 -9.64 -0.87
N ASP A 431 0.34 -10.56 -0.01
CA ASP A 431 0.05 -12.00 -0.11
C ASP A 431 -1.46 -12.29 -0.16
N GLY A 432 -2.26 -11.53 0.59
CA GLY A 432 -3.70 -11.69 0.66
C GLY A 432 -4.42 -11.53 -0.69
N ILE A 433 -3.86 -10.78 -1.65
CA ILE A 433 -4.49 -10.65 -2.99
C ILE A 433 -4.59 -11.99 -3.73
N GLY A 434 -3.76 -12.97 -3.36
CA GLY A 434 -3.84 -14.34 -3.87
C GLY A 434 -5.11 -15.10 -3.45
N SER A 435 -5.84 -14.65 -2.42
CA SER A 435 -7.14 -15.23 -2.02
C SER A 435 -8.30 -14.79 -2.93
N ALA A 436 -8.07 -13.81 -3.80
CA ALA A 436 -9.03 -13.26 -4.76
C ALA A 436 -8.38 -13.14 -6.15
N ALA A 437 -7.74 -14.21 -6.62
CA ALA A 437 -6.91 -14.21 -7.82
C ALA A 437 -7.66 -13.74 -9.07
N ARG A 438 -8.92 -14.18 -9.25
CA ARG A 438 -9.77 -13.77 -10.37
C ARG A 438 -10.06 -12.27 -10.36
N GLU A 439 -10.47 -11.73 -9.23
CA GLU A 439 -10.80 -10.31 -9.07
C GLU A 439 -9.53 -9.45 -9.16
N THR A 440 -8.40 -9.94 -8.67
CA THR A 440 -7.08 -9.30 -8.85
C THR A 440 -6.71 -9.19 -10.33
N ALA A 441 -6.87 -10.28 -11.11
CA ALA A 441 -6.65 -10.25 -12.55
C ALA A 441 -7.61 -9.27 -13.24
N ILE A 442 -8.89 -9.24 -12.86
CA ILE A 442 -9.88 -8.29 -13.37
C ILE A 442 -9.46 -6.85 -13.11
N ASN A 443 -9.06 -6.53 -11.87
CA ASN A 443 -8.65 -5.19 -11.46
C ASN A 443 -7.44 -4.70 -12.26
N ARG A 444 -6.41 -5.54 -12.41
CA ARG A 444 -5.20 -5.23 -13.19
C ARG A 444 -5.51 -4.98 -14.66
N ASN A 445 -6.25 -5.89 -15.29
CA ASN A 445 -6.66 -5.73 -16.69
C ASN A 445 -7.56 -4.52 -16.92
N ALA A 446 -8.41 -4.14 -15.96
CA ALA A 446 -9.24 -2.94 -16.04
C ALA A 446 -8.39 -1.66 -15.95
N SER A 447 -7.32 -1.65 -15.13
CA SER A 447 -6.35 -0.55 -15.07
C SER A 447 -5.67 -0.31 -16.42
N ASP A 448 -5.12 -1.37 -17.04
CA ASP A 448 -4.48 -1.29 -18.36
C ASP A 448 -5.48 -0.83 -19.44
N ARG A 449 -6.71 -1.33 -19.40
CA ARG A 449 -7.78 -0.93 -20.34
C ARG A 449 -8.16 0.54 -20.19
N LEU A 450 -8.16 1.10 -18.97
CA LEU A 450 -8.39 2.54 -18.77
C LEU A 450 -7.29 3.38 -19.39
N GLN A 451 -6.02 2.98 -19.24
CA GLN A 451 -4.91 3.65 -19.90
C GLN A 451 -5.05 3.59 -21.42
N GLN A 452 -5.43 2.43 -22.00
CA GLN A 452 -5.71 2.29 -23.42
C GLN A 452 -6.86 3.20 -23.89
N ALA A 453 -7.95 3.27 -23.12
CA ALA A 453 -9.07 4.15 -23.43
C ALA A 453 -8.66 5.64 -23.43
N GLY A 454 -7.86 6.07 -22.43
CA GLY A 454 -7.29 7.43 -22.37
C GLY A 454 -6.39 7.74 -23.57
N ALA A 455 -5.52 6.82 -23.93
CA ALA A 455 -4.61 6.93 -25.07
C ALA A 455 -5.38 7.06 -26.41
N ILE A 456 -6.41 6.24 -26.62
CA ILE A 456 -7.28 6.32 -27.81
C ILE A 456 -8.01 7.64 -27.85
N TRP A 457 -8.51 8.12 -26.73
CA TRP A 457 -9.19 9.42 -26.66
C TRP A 457 -8.26 10.57 -27.04
N ALA A 458 -7.03 10.56 -26.50
CA ALA A 458 -5.99 11.53 -26.85
C ALA A 458 -5.59 11.45 -28.33
N LEU A 459 -5.39 10.24 -28.84
CA LEU A 459 -4.98 9.97 -30.24
C LEU A 459 -6.02 10.46 -31.24
N ARG A 460 -7.30 10.33 -30.93
CA ARG A 460 -8.42 10.73 -31.80
C ARG A 460 -8.79 12.20 -31.69
N HIS A 461 -8.20 12.93 -30.76
CA HIS A 461 -8.60 14.31 -30.43
C HIS A 461 -10.11 14.44 -30.24
N LYS A 462 -10.73 13.43 -29.66
CA LYS A 462 -12.18 13.33 -29.52
C LYS A 462 -12.66 14.32 -28.45
N PRO A 463 -13.63 15.20 -28.74
CA PRO A 463 -14.18 16.11 -27.76
C PRO A 463 -15.01 15.38 -26.71
N GLY A 464 -15.23 16.02 -25.55
CA GLY A 464 -16.08 15.49 -24.51
C GLY A 464 -15.45 14.32 -23.73
N TYR A 465 -14.15 14.42 -23.43
CA TYR A 465 -13.46 13.46 -22.57
C TYR A 465 -14.18 13.31 -21.22
N PRO A 466 -14.68 12.13 -20.85
CA PRO A 466 -15.53 11.96 -19.68
C PRO A 466 -14.68 11.77 -18.41
N ALA A 467 -13.95 12.80 -18.01
CA ALA A 467 -13.00 12.79 -16.90
C ALA A 467 -13.59 12.22 -15.60
N ASP A 468 -14.84 12.58 -15.26
CA ASP A 468 -15.51 12.07 -14.06
C ASP A 468 -15.79 10.55 -14.11
N SER A 469 -16.08 10.01 -15.29
CA SER A 469 -16.28 8.56 -15.44
C SER A 469 -14.96 7.79 -15.35
N PHE A 470 -13.87 8.36 -15.88
CA PHE A 470 -12.53 7.85 -15.65
C PHE A 470 -12.19 7.88 -14.16
N HIS A 471 -12.40 9.01 -13.47
CA HIS A 471 -12.13 9.13 -12.04
C HIS A 471 -12.93 8.12 -11.22
N ARG A 472 -14.23 7.96 -11.44
CA ARG A 472 -15.03 6.93 -10.75
C ARG A 472 -14.49 5.52 -10.97
N THR A 473 -14.03 5.21 -12.18
CA THR A 473 -13.49 3.88 -12.48
C THR A 473 -12.13 3.68 -11.81
N TRP A 474 -11.27 4.70 -11.78
CA TRP A 474 -10.02 4.69 -10.99
C TRP A 474 -10.28 4.53 -9.50
N THR A 475 -11.32 5.17 -8.96
CA THR A 475 -11.72 5.03 -7.55
C THR A 475 -12.10 3.59 -7.21
N ASN A 476 -12.87 2.92 -8.08
CA ASN A 476 -13.19 1.50 -7.87
C ASN A 476 -11.95 0.61 -7.87
N LEU A 477 -10.98 0.87 -8.75
CA LEU A 477 -9.70 0.16 -8.78
C LEU A 477 -8.91 0.35 -7.48
N LEU A 478 -8.87 1.56 -6.93
CA LEU A 478 -8.23 1.87 -5.65
C LEU A 478 -8.92 1.15 -4.49
N LEU A 479 -10.25 1.20 -4.43
CA LEU A 479 -11.04 0.57 -3.38
C LEU A 479 -10.94 -0.96 -3.40
N PHE A 480 -10.66 -1.57 -4.55
CA PHE A 480 -10.31 -2.99 -4.59
C PHE A 480 -8.93 -3.27 -3.97
N ASN A 481 -7.95 -2.39 -4.15
CA ASN A 481 -6.59 -2.50 -3.58
C ASN A 481 -6.47 -1.94 -2.15
N GLU A 482 -7.55 -1.36 -1.60
CA GLU A 482 -7.62 -1.00 -0.19
C GLU A 482 -7.46 -2.27 0.66
N HIS A 483 -6.82 -2.15 1.83
CA HIS A 483 -6.32 -3.30 2.61
C HIS A 483 -7.39 -4.20 3.24
N THR A 484 -8.65 -3.73 3.32
CA THR A 484 -9.75 -4.52 3.88
C THR A 484 -10.40 -5.40 2.83
N TRP A 485 -10.10 -6.70 2.84
CA TRP A 485 -10.59 -7.67 1.85
C TRP A 485 -11.83 -8.44 2.29
N GLY A 486 -12.11 -8.45 3.58
CA GLY A 486 -13.26 -9.14 4.16
C GLY A 486 -13.45 -8.88 5.66
N ALA A 487 -14.34 -9.65 6.28
CA ALA A 487 -14.67 -9.53 7.67
C ALA A 487 -13.62 -10.15 8.60
N TYR A 488 -13.59 -9.72 9.86
CA TYR A 488 -12.73 -10.29 10.90
C TYR A 488 -12.95 -11.79 11.13
N ASN A 489 -14.16 -12.30 10.86
CA ASN A 489 -14.52 -13.71 10.98
C ASN A 489 -14.60 -14.45 9.63
N SER A 490 -13.99 -13.89 8.58
CA SER A 490 -14.06 -14.45 7.22
C SER A 490 -13.55 -15.88 7.09
N VAL A 491 -12.63 -16.30 7.95
CA VAL A 491 -12.07 -17.66 7.96
C VAL A 491 -12.75 -18.53 9.00
N SER A 492 -13.04 -18.01 10.20
CA SER A 492 -13.63 -18.79 11.30
C SER A 492 -15.12 -19.07 11.09
N ASP A 493 -15.84 -18.17 10.42
CA ASP A 493 -17.28 -18.32 10.11
C ASP A 493 -17.59 -17.78 8.69
N PRO A 494 -17.13 -18.44 7.64
CA PRO A 494 -17.29 -17.98 6.26
C PRO A 494 -18.74 -17.95 5.76
N ALA A 495 -19.65 -18.62 6.46
CA ALA A 495 -21.08 -18.66 6.12
C ALA A 495 -21.89 -17.51 6.76
N ASP A 496 -21.31 -16.74 7.65
CA ASP A 496 -21.97 -15.56 8.24
C ASP A 496 -22.45 -14.62 7.11
N PRO A 497 -23.73 -14.22 7.10
CA PRO A 497 -24.26 -13.27 6.10
C PRO A 497 -23.45 -11.97 6.00
N LYS A 498 -22.84 -11.50 7.08
CA LYS A 498 -21.97 -10.32 7.07
C LYS A 498 -20.68 -10.57 6.29
N VAL A 499 -20.07 -11.75 6.43
CA VAL A 499 -18.88 -12.15 5.68
C VAL A 499 -19.19 -12.18 4.18
N ILE A 500 -20.31 -12.82 3.82
CA ILE A 500 -20.75 -12.91 2.43
C ILE A 500 -21.03 -11.52 1.84
N SER A 501 -21.73 -10.66 2.62
CA SER A 501 -22.06 -9.30 2.19
C SER A 501 -20.82 -8.42 2.02
N GLN A 502 -19.87 -8.47 2.95
CA GLN A 502 -18.63 -7.68 2.88
C GLN A 502 -17.80 -8.09 1.67
N TRP A 503 -17.66 -9.39 1.40
CA TRP A 503 -16.97 -9.87 0.21
C TRP A 503 -17.68 -9.44 -1.09
N ALA A 504 -19.00 -9.58 -1.16
CA ALA A 504 -19.75 -9.16 -2.33
C ALA A 504 -19.57 -7.66 -2.63
N TYR A 505 -19.50 -6.83 -1.59
CA TYR A 505 -19.21 -5.41 -1.70
C TYR A 505 -17.79 -5.15 -2.23
N LYS A 506 -16.80 -5.83 -1.68
CA LYS A 506 -15.40 -5.75 -2.12
C LYS A 506 -15.23 -6.21 -3.57
N GLN A 507 -15.83 -7.34 -3.93
CA GLN A 507 -15.82 -7.87 -5.29
C GLN A 507 -16.45 -6.90 -6.29
N ALA A 508 -17.52 -6.20 -5.89
CA ALA A 508 -18.21 -5.25 -6.75
C ALA A 508 -17.30 -4.13 -7.24
N PHE A 509 -16.28 -3.72 -6.49
CA PHE A 509 -15.31 -2.72 -6.95
C PHE A 509 -14.54 -3.21 -8.19
N ALA A 510 -14.03 -4.44 -8.19
CA ALA A 510 -13.34 -5.00 -9.36
C ALA A 510 -14.30 -5.15 -10.56
N LEU A 511 -15.52 -5.63 -10.34
CA LEU A 511 -16.51 -5.82 -11.41
C LEU A 511 -17.00 -4.49 -12.00
N GLN A 512 -17.21 -3.47 -11.17
CA GLN A 512 -17.54 -2.13 -11.61
C GLN A 512 -16.39 -1.47 -12.39
N ALA A 513 -15.15 -1.66 -11.94
CA ALA A 513 -13.97 -1.21 -12.66
C ALA A 513 -13.85 -1.91 -14.02
N GLN A 514 -14.12 -3.21 -14.09
CA GLN A 514 -14.17 -3.95 -15.36
C GLN A 514 -15.21 -3.35 -16.31
N SER A 515 -16.44 -3.22 -15.85
CA SER A 515 -17.54 -2.68 -16.66
C SER A 515 -17.27 -1.23 -17.09
N GLY A 516 -16.84 -0.38 -16.17
CA GLY A 516 -16.52 1.02 -16.45
C GLY A 516 -15.38 1.16 -17.47
N SER A 517 -14.30 0.39 -17.31
CA SER A 517 -13.19 0.41 -18.27
C SER A 517 -13.58 -0.11 -19.66
N GLN A 518 -14.43 -1.13 -19.75
CA GLN A 518 -14.97 -1.63 -21.03
C GLN A 518 -15.85 -0.57 -21.72
N GLN A 519 -16.73 0.08 -20.95
CA GLN A 519 -17.58 1.16 -21.48
C GLN A 519 -16.76 2.35 -21.98
N LEU A 520 -15.74 2.77 -21.21
CA LEU A 520 -14.87 3.88 -21.59
C LEU A 520 -14.01 3.55 -22.81
N LEU A 521 -13.52 2.31 -22.94
CA LEU A 521 -12.83 1.86 -24.14
C LEU A 521 -13.79 1.86 -25.37
N ALA A 522 -14.99 1.33 -25.23
CA ALA A 522 -16.01 1.36 -26.30
C ALA A 522 -16.37 2.79 -26.70
N LEU A 523 -16.53 3.70 -25.73
CA LEU A 523 -16.78 5.11 -25.99
C LEU A 523 -15.58 5.78 -26.70
N SER A 524 -14.33 5.46 -26.32
CA SER A 524 -13.14 6.03 -26.94
C SER A 524 -13.05 5.68 -28.43
N THR A 525 -13.44 4.48 -28.80
CA THR A 525 -13.41 3.96 -30.17
C THR A 525 -14.67 4.26 -30.99
N SER A 526 -15.78 4.69 -30.36
CA SER A 526 -17.04 4.98 -31.03
C SER A 526 -16.93 6.15 -32.01
N GLY A 527 -17.65 6.10 -33.12
CA GLY A 527 -17.75 7.14 -34.16
C GLY A 527 -18.88 6.82 -35.12
N ALA A 528 -19.10 7.69 -36.10
CA ALA A 528 -20.03 7.37 -37.18
C ALA A 528 -19.55 6.09 -37.87
N ALA A 529 -20.30 5.01 -37.74
CA ALA A 529 -19.99 3.75 -38.37
C ALA A 529 -19.99 3.97 -39.90
N ASN A 530 -18.94 3.51 -40.57
CA ASN A 530 -18.99 3.25 -41.99
C ASN A 530 -19.90 2.02 -42.16
N THR A 531 -21.20 2.25 -42.29
CA THR A 531 -22.25 1.24 -42.17
C THR A 531 -22.28 0.20 -43.28
N THR A 532 -21.28 0.16 -44.16
CA THR A 532 -21.26 -0.73 -45.33
C THR A 532 -20.09 -1.72 -45.38
N ALA A 533 -19.11 -1.65 -44.48
CA ALA A 533 -17.92 -2.50 -44.53
C ALA A 533 -17.88 -3.52 -43.40
N THR A 534 -18.56 -4.65 -43.56
CA THR A 534 -18.52 -5.82 -42.65
C THR A 534 -17.16 -6.55 -42.66
N ASN A 535 -16.22 -6.11 -43.50
CA ASN A 535 -14.91 -6.74 -43.73
C ASN A 535 -13.71 -5.78 -43.42
N THR A 536 -13.93 -4.78 -42.59
CA THR A 536 -12.91 -3.75 -42.29
C THR A 536 -12.80 -3.53 -40.79
N VAL A 537 -11.57 -3.53 -40.26
CA VAL A 537 -11.29 -3.30 -38.87
C VAL A 537 -10.26 -2.20 -38.69
N ASP A 538 -10.37 -1.45 -37.59
CA ASP A 538 -9.37 -0.51 -37.12
C ASP A 538 -8.60 -1.17 -35.96
N VAL A 539 -7.28 -1.03 -35.97
CA VAL A 539 -6.37 -1.54 -34.94
C VAL A 539 -5.59 -0.38 -34.32
N TYR A 540 -5.68 -0.24 -33.01
CA TYR A 540 -5.00 0.79 -32.24
C TYR A 540 -3.76 0.23 -31.56
N ASN A 541 -2.65 0.92 -31.67
CA ASN A 541 -1.47 0.82 -30.82
C ASN A 541 -1.52 1.96 -29.80
N THR A 542 -1.65 1.62 -28.52
CA THR A 542 -1.84 2.58 -27.42
C THR A 542 -0.55 2.85 -26.63
N ILE A 543 0.59 2.31 -27.08
CA ILE A 543 1.88 2.48 -26.44
C ILE A 543 2.82 3.35 -27.29
N ASP A 544 3.90 3.83 -26.69
CA ASP A 544 4.78 4.86 -27.22
C ASP A 544 5.85 4.37 -28.20
N HIS A 545 5.90 3.09 -28.48
CA HIS A 545 6.87 2.51 -29.43
C HIS A 545 6.19 1.67 -30.51
N ALA A 546 6.90 1.50 -31.62
CA ALA A 546 6.47 0.61 -32.68
C ALA A 546 6.60 -0.85 -32.23
N ARG A 547 5.60 -1.66 -32.54
CA ARG A 547 5.63 -3.09 -32.25
C ARG A 547 5.29 -3.94 -33.45
N HIS A 548 6.10 -4.97 -33.66
CA HIS A 548 5.78 -6.06 -34.58
C HIS A 548 5.07 -7.15 -33.80
N THR A 549 3.78 -7.37 -34.05
CA THR A 549 2.96 -8.19 -33.16
C THR A 549 1.87 -8.94 -33.89
N LEU A 550 1.40 -9.99 -33.26
CA LEU A 550 0.18 -10.70 -33.65
C LEU A 550 -1.05 -9.87 -33.24
N VAL A 551 -1.94 -9.65 -34.18
CA VAL A 551 -3.25 -9.02 -33.98
C VAL A 551 -4.32 -10.09 -34.18
N THR A 552 -5.28 -10.18 -33.24
CA THR A 552 -6.37 -11.13 -33.32
C THR A 552 -7.71 -10.42 -33.55
N ILE A 553 -8.34 -10.70 -34.68
CA ILE A 553 -9.64 -10.14 -35.06
C ILE A 553 -10.74 -11.10 -34.58
N PRO A 554 -11.73 -10.66 -33.80
CA PRO A 554 -12.85 -11.49 -33.41
C PRO A 554 -13.54 -12.19 -34.60
N ALA A 555 -14.01 -13.41 -34.42
CA ALA A 555 -14.65 -14.19 -35.45
C ALA A 555 -15.81 -13.42 -36.12
N ALA A 556 -16.63 -12.69 -35.35
CA ALA A 556 -17.73 -11.90 -35.82
C ALA A 556 -17.31 -10.72 -36.76
N LEU A 557 -16.07 -10.23 -36.62
CA LEU A 557 -15.53 -9.15 -37.44
C LEU A 557 -14.68 -9.65 -38.61
N SER A 558 -14.53 -10.98 -38.78
CA SER A 558 -13.66 -11.58 -39.80
C SER A 558 -14.35 -12.65 -40.67
N THR A 559 -15.68 -12.51 -40.87
CA THR A 559 -16.49 -13.47 -41.64
C THR A 559 -16.22 -13.46 -43.13
N ALA A 560 -15.63 -12.36 -43.67
CA ALA A 560 -15.34 -12.19 -45.08
C ALA A 560 -14.27 -13.13 -45.63
N GLY A 561 -13.39 -13.71 -44.79
CA GLY A 561 -12.36 -14.64 -45.22
C GLY A 561 -11.11 -14.61 -44.31
N ASP A 562 -10.02 -15.20 -44.83
CA ASP A 562 -8.77 -15.37 -44.06
C ASP A 562 -7.59 -14.55 -44.58
N LEU A 563 -7.82 -13.71 -45.60
CA LEU A 563 -6.76 -12.87 -46.18
C LEU A 563 -6.91 -11.45 -45.67
N VAL A 564 -5.85 -10.93 -45.00
CA VAL A 564 -5.80 -9.57 -44.44
C VAL A 564 -4.93 -8.68 -45.31
N LYS A 565 -5.39 -7.46 -45.62
CA LYS A 565 -4.60 -6.44 -46.35
C LYS A 565 -4.51 -5.15 -45.51
N ASP A 566 -3.35 -4.51 -45.60
CA ASP A 566 -3.13 -3.15 -45.09
C ASP A 566 -3.80 -2.07 -45.98
N ALA A 567 -3.68 -0.81 -45.57
CA ALA A 567 -4.20 0.33 -46.33
C ALA A 567 -3.56 0.54 -47.68
N GLN A 568 -2.39 -0.01 -47.94
CA GLN A 568 -1.67 0.03 -49.22
C GLN A 568 -2.02 -1.18 -50.12
N GLY A 569 -2.81 -2.12 -49.64
CA GLY A 569 -3.21 -3.32 -50.35
C GLY A 569 -2.22 -4.48 -50.22
N HIS A 570 -1.18 -4.38 -49.42
CA HIS A 570 -0.26 -5.47 -49.18
C HIS A 570 -0.94 -6.59 -48.39
N ILE A 571 -0.72 -7.83 -48.81
CA ILE A 571 -1.21 -9.02 -48.13
C ILE A 571 -0.31 -9.27 -46.91
N LEU A 572 -0.95 -9.42 -45.75
CA LEU A 572 -0.28 -9.71 -44.47
C LEU A 572 -0.35 -11.20 -44.12
N PRO A 573 0.67 -11.75 -43.45
CA PRO A 573 0.62 -13.11 -42.93
C PRO A 573 -0.61 -13.26 -42.01
N SER A 574 -1.48 -14.23 -42.30
CA SER A 574 -2.72 -14.43 -41.55
C SER A 574 -3.09 -15.91 -41.41
N GLN A 575 -3.86 -16.25 -40.37
CA GLN A 575 -4.31 -17.59 -40.05
C GLN A 575 -5.63 -17.55 -39.30
N ARG A 576 -6.59 -18.40 -39.68
CA ARG A 576 -7.79 -18.68 -38.89
C ARG A 576 -7.40 -19.61 -37.75
N LEU A 577 -7.64 -19.16 -36.52
CA LEU A 577 -7.42 -19.97 -35.32
C LEU A 577 -8.56 -20.96 -35.09
N SER A 578 -8.27 -21.98 -34.29
CA SER A 578 -9.27 -23.00 -33.89
C SER A 578 -10.46 -22.43 -33.12
N THR A 579 -10.32 -21.27 -32.51
CA THR A 579 -11.38 -20.49 -31.84
C THR A 579 -12.31 -19.75 -32.82
N GLY A 580 -11.98 -19.71 -34.12
CA GLY A 580 -12.68 -18.96 -35.14
C GLY A 580 -12.20 -17.52 -35.32
N GLU A 581 -11.29 -17.03 -34.49
CA GLU A 581 -10.65 -15.70 -34.62
C GLU A 581 -9.67 -15.71 -35.81
N LEU A 582 -9.48 -14.53 -36.44
CA LEU A 582 -8.49 -14.36 -37.50
C LEU A 582 -7.26 -13.66 -36.95
N ALA A 583 -6.14 -14.37 -36.85
CA ALA A 583 -4.87 -13.83 -36.46
C ALA A 583 -4.11 -13.33 -37.69
N PHE A 584 -3.42 -12.18 -37.57
CA PHE A 584 -2.52 -11.68 -38.59
C PHE A 584 -1.35 -10.94 -37.92
N GLN A 585 -0.23 -10.82 -38.63
CA GLN A 585 0.97 -10.18 -38.10
C GLN A 585 1.26 -8.88 -38.87
N THR A 586 1.55 -7.83 -38.11
CA THR A 586 1.84 -6.50 -38.68
C THR A 586 2.73 -5.70 -37.74
N THR A 587 3.28 -4.58 -38.26
CA THR A 587 3.98 -3.59 -37.47
C THR A 587 3.08 -2.38 -37.27
N LEU A 588 2.79 -2.04 -36.00
CA LEU A 588 1.97 -0.89 -35.63
C LEU A 588 2.89 0.24 -35.12
N PRO A 589 2.81 1.45 -35.71
CA PRO A 589 3.55 2.61 -35.23
C PRO A 589 3.15 3.02 -33.80
N PRO A 590 3.99 3.82 -33.10
CA PRO A 590 3.66 4.36 -31.79
C PRO A 590 2.37 5.17 -31.82
N PHE A 591 1.53 5.06 -30.78
CA PHE A 591 0.31 5.83 -30.63
C PHE A 591 -0.42 6.05 -31.95
N SER A 592 -0.93 4.97 -32.53
CA SER A 592 -1.50 5.00 -33.87
C SER A 592 -2.75 4.15 -34.01
N LYS A 593 -3.56 4.53 -34.98
CA LYS A 593 -4.63 3.70 -35.54
C LYS A 593 -4.27 3.34 -36.97
N GLN A 594 -4.46 2.08 -37.34
CA GLN A 594 -4.33 1.59 -38.72
C GLN A 594 -5.57 0.78 -39.10
N ARG A 595 -5.97 0.89 -40.37
CA ARG A 595 -7.11 0.16 -40.93
C ARG A 595 -6.64 -1.05 -41.73
N PHE A 596 -7.34 -2.16 -41.55
CA PHE A 596 -7.10 -3.41 -42.28
C PHE A 596 -8.41 -3.91 -42.88
N THR A 597 -8.29 -4.55 -44.05
CA THR A 597 -9.41 -5.14 -44.78
C THR A 597 -9.29 -6.65 -44.87
N ILE A 598 -10.42 -7.35 -44.80
CA ILE A 598 -10.48 -8.81 -44.78
C ILE A 598 -11.12 -9.26 -46.07
N HIS A 599 -10.51 -10.22 -46.77
CA HIS A 599 -10.91 -10.70 -48.08
C HIS A 599 -11.00 -12.24 -48.10
N PRO A 600 -11.77 -12.82 -49.06
CA PRO A 600 -11.71 -14.25 -49.34
C PRO A 600 -10.29 -14.69 -49.75
N GLY A 601 -9.96 -15.93 -49.44
CA GLY A 601 -8.64 -16.51 -49.72
C GLY A 601 -7.77 -16.71 -48.49
N LYS A 602 -6.56 -17.22 -48.70
CA LYS A 602 -5.56 -17.48 -47.67
C LYS A 602 -4.29 -16.73 -47.99
N ALA A 603 -3.65 -16.15 -46.98
CA ALA A 603 -2.35 -15.51 -47.15
C ALA A 603 -1.23 -16.56 -47.15
N ALA A 604 -0.19 -16.31 -47.93
CA ALA A 604 1.04 -17.04 -47.81
C ALA A 604 1.85 -16.53 -46.63
N VAL A 605 2.32 -17.42 -45.75
CA VAL A 605 3.19 -17.12 -44.65
C VAL A 605 4.61 -17.58 -45.01
N THR A 606 5.50 -16.62 -45.24
CA THR A 606 6.88 -16.91 -45.70
C THR A 606 7.74 -17.45 -44.56
N GLN A 607 7.63 -16.86 -43.37
CA GLN A 607 8.27 -17.38 -42.15
C GLN A 607 7.26 -18.24 -41.42
N GLN A 608 7.49 -19.54 -41.37
CA GLN A 608 6.52 -20.49 -40.82
C GLN A 608 6.93 -20.95 -39.44
N ALA A 609 5.94 -21.02 -38.55
CA ALA A 609 6.06 -21.76 -37.31
C ALA A 609 5.65 -23.22 -37.53
N SER A 610 6.20 -24.13 -36.77
CA SER A 610 5.93 -25.58 -36.84
C SER A 610 5.65 -26.17 -35.45
N VAL A 611 4.83 -27.23 -35.44
CA VAL A 611 4.45 -27.94 -34.22
C VAL A 611 4.43 -29.43 -34.46
N SER A 612 4.90 -30.21 -33.49
CA SER A 612 4.71 -31.67 -33.42
C SER A 612 3.91 -32.02 -32.15
N ASP A 613 3.81 -33.28 -31.83
CA ASP A 613 3.13 -33.80 -30.65
C ASP A 613 3.71 -33.28 -29.30
N SER A 614 4.94 -32.78 -29.29
CA SER A 614 5.63 -32.30 -28.08
C SER A 614 6.67 -31.22 -28.35
N SER A 615 6.72 -30.63 -29.55
CA SER A 615 7.65 -29.54 -29.84
C SER A 615 7.02 -28.43 -30.67
N LEU A 616 7.53 -27.21 -30.50
CA LEU A 616 7.14 -26.03 -31.23
C LEU A 616 8.40 -25.26 -31.68
N GLU A 617 8.36 -24.70 -32.89
CA GLU A 617 9.41 -23.85 -33.44
C GLU A 617 8.80 -22.66 -34.19
N ASN A 618 9.47 -21.47 -34.11
CA ASN A 618 9.02 -20.28 -34.83
C ASN A 618 10.13 -19.52 -35.56
N GLY A 619 11.31 -20.17 -35.74
CA GLY A 619 12.49 -19.57 -36.35
C GLY A 619 13.36 -18.77 -35.36
N ILE A 620 12.88 -18.45 -34.17
CA ILE A 620 13.61 -17.80 -33.06
C ILE A 620 13.75 -18.77 -31.90
N TYR A 621 12.66 -19.40 -31.49
CA TYR A 621 12.60 -20.36 -30.39
C TYR A 621 12.37 -21.78 -30.88
N SER A 622 12.99 -22.75 -30.17
CA SER A 622 12.66 -24.16 -30.22
C SER A 622 12.31 -24.63 -28.81
N ILE A 623 11.11 -25.17 -28.65
CA ILE A 623 10.55 -25.60 -27.36
C ILE A 623 10.25 -27.11 -27.43
N ARG A 624 10.61 -27.84 -26.36
CA ARG A 624 10.14 -29.21 -26.15
C ARG A 624 9.39 -29.29 -24.83
N VAL A 625 8.29 -30.03 -24.87
CA VAL A 625 7.42 -30.28 -23.72
C VAL A 625 7.60 -31.73 -23.30
N ASN A 626 7.77 -31.94 -21.99
CA ASN A 626 7.82 -33.27 -21.41
C ASN A 626 6.45 -33.93 -21.54
N LYS A 627 6.38 -35.07 -22.21
CA LYS A 627 5.12 -35.79 -22.51
C LYS A 627 4.38 -36.27 -21.27
N HIS A 628 5.09 -36.49 -20.16
CA HIS A 628 4.49 -36.99 -18.92
C HIS A 628 3.98 -35.88 -18.03
N THR A 629 4.79 -34.83 -17.84
CA THR A 629 4.48 -33.71 -16.92
C THR A 629 3.81 -32.54 -17.61
N GLY A 630 3.98 -32.37 -18.92
CA GLY A 630 3.53 -31.24 -19.67
C GLY A 630 4.35 -29.94 -19.46
N ASN A 631 5.45 -30.00 -18.69
CA ASN A 631 6.36 -28.88 -18.46
C ASN A 631 7.27 -28.65 -19.66
N ILE A 632 7.72 -27.43 -19.85
CA ILE A 632 8.71 -27.10 -20.88
C ILE A 632 10.09 -27.60 -20.42
N SER A 633 10.56 -28.70 -21.00
CA SER A 633 11.84 -29.34 -20.68
C SER A 633 13.02 -28.73 -21.45
N THR A 634 12.73 -28.10 -22.60
CA THR A 634 13.76 -27.46 -23.42
C THR A 634 13.23 -26.12 -23.91
N LEU A 635 14.00 -25.08 -23.71
CA LEU A 635 13.80 -23.76 -24.28
C LEU A 635 15.13 -23.28 -24.89
N LEU A 636 15.20 -23.29 -26.20
CA LEU A 636 16.35 -22.79 -26.95
C LEU A 636 15.94 -21.52 -27.68
N LYS A 637 16.86 -20.56 -27.74
CA LYS A 637 16.75 -19.37 -28.60
C LYS A 637 17.91 -19.30 -29.56
N LYS A 638 17.62 -19.00 -30.82
CA LYS A 638 18.64 -18.79 -31.86
C LYS A 638 19.66 -17.73 -31.39
N GLY A 639 20.94 -18.04 -31.52
CA GLY A 639 22.02 -17.17 -31.02
C GLY A 639 22.56 -17.53 -29.66
N PHE A 640 21.86 -18.37 -28.87
CA PHE A 640 22.33 -18.89 -27.59
C PHE A 640 22.65 -20.40 -27.70
N LYS A 641 23.71 -20.84 -27.02
CA LYS A 641 24.15 -22.26 -27.02
C LYS A 641 23.62 -23.07 -25.82
N MET A 642 22.74 -22.49 -25.01
CA MET A 642 22.25 -23.10 -23.79
C MET A 642 20.74 -23.39 -23.85
N ASN A 643 20.30 -24.36 -23.07
CA ASN A 643 18.89 -24.57 -22.74
C ASN A 643 18.53 -23.67 -21.56
N PHE A 644 17.52 -22.84 -21.70
CA PHE A 644 17.05 -21.93 -20.63
C PHE A 644 16.15 -22.62 -19.61
N ALA A 645 15.61 -23.80 -19.89
CA ALA A 645 14.85 -24.59 -18.94
C ALA A 645 15.77 -25.40 -18.03
N ASP A 646 15.46 -25.49 -16.73
CA ASP A 646 16.20 -26.25 -15.75
C ASP A 646 15.27 -27.16 -14.91
N GLY A 647 15.85 -28.05 -14.13
CA GLY A 647 15.15 -28.94 -13.19
C GLY A 647 13.97 -29.69 -13.82
N ALA A 648 12.81 -29.57 -13.21
CA ALA A 648 11.57 -30.23 -13.67
C ALA A 648 10.93 -29.54 -14.91
N GLY A 649 11.53 -28.46 -15.42
CA GLY A 649 11.05 -27.69 -16.56
C GLY A 649 10.22 -26.47 -16.16
N LEU A 650 10.03 -25.54 -17.13
CA LEU A 650 9.29 -24.31 -16.93
C LEU A 650 7.78 -24.55 -16.93
N ASN A 651 7.03 -23.65 -16.30
CA ASN A 651 5.57 -23.66 -16.19
C ASN A 651 5.04 -24.89 -15.44
N GLN A 652 5.76 -25.31 -14.39
CA GLN A 652 5.37 -26.43 -13.53
C GLN A 652 4.27 -25.99 -12.57
N TYR A 653 3.18 -26.75 -12.50
CA TYR A 653 2.13 -26.58 -11.50
C TYR A 653 2.57 -27.16 -10.16
N ASN A 654 2.51 -26.39 -9.10
CA ASN A 654 2.85 -26.77 -7.74
C ASN A 654 1.71 -26.42 -6.79
N TYR A 655 1.28 -27.36 -6.00
CA TYR A 655 0.25 -27.21 -4.98
C TYR A 655 0.84 -27.54 -3.61
N LEU A 656 0.71 -26.65 -2.67
CA LEU A 656 1.17 -26.80 -1.29
C LEU A 656 -0.04 -26.89 -0.37
N PRO A 657 -0.39 -28.09 0.12
CA PRO A 657 -1.40 -28.25 1.15
C PRO A 657 -0.83 -27.84 2.52
N GLY A 658 -1.61 -27.11 3.31
CA GLY A 658 -1.25 -26.72 4.66
C GLY A 658 -0.02 -25.82 4.77
N ASP A 659 0.29 -25.01 3.75
CA ASP A 659 1.47 -24.14 3.70
C ASP A 659 2.79 -24.88 3.98
N SER A 660 2.94 -26.11 3.48
CA SER A 660 4.11 -26.95 3.74
C SER A 660 4.89 -27.26 2.45
N ALA A 661 6.12 -26.76 2.36
CA ALA A 661 7.03 -27.03 1.23
C ALA A 661 7.33 -28.53 1.06
N GLU A 662 7.39 -29.30 2.17
CA GLU A 662 7.68 -30.73 2.15
C GLU A 662 6.54 -31.55 1.54
N LYS A 663 5.31 -31.04 1.57
CA LYS A 663 4.11 -31.71 1.08
C LYS A 663 3.71 -31.30 -0.34
N VAL A 664 4.59 -30.60 -1.06
CA VAL A 664 4.31 -30.13 -2.41
C VAL A 664 3.82 -31.27 -3.31
N GLN A 665 2.75 -30.97 -4.02
CA GLN A 665 2.14 -31.89 -4.99
C GLN A 665 2.16 -31.26 -6.38
N PHE A 666 2.23 -32.10 -7.40
CA PHE A 666 2.31 -31.72 -8.80
C PHE A 666 1.08 -32.19 -9.57
N ASN A 667 0.92 -31.70 -10.79
CA ASN A 667 -0.11 -32.23 -11.67
C ASN A 667 0.12 -33.72 -12.02
N GLY A 668 -0.94 -34.43 -12.26
CA GLY A 668 -0.92 -35.82 -12.78
C GLY A 668 -0.39 -35.88 -14.22
N PRO A 669 -0.36 -37.10 -14.81
CA PRO A 669 0.10 -37.30 -16.19
C PRO A 669 -0.61 -36.37 -17.17
N ALA A 670 0.16 -35.78 -18.10
CA ALA A 670 -0.32 -34.84 -19.08
C ALA A 670 -0.80 -35.54 -20.35
N THR A 671 -1.88 -35.01 -20.93
CA THR A 671 -2.31 -35.30 -22.30
C THR A 671 -2.02 -34.04 -23.14
N ILE A 672 -1.19 -34.20 -24.17
CA ILE A 672 -0.78 -33.11 -25.05
C ILE A 672 -1.49 -33.22 -26.38
N THR A 673 -2.11 -32.14 -26.84
CA THR A 673 -2.78 -32.07 -28.14
C THR A 673 -2.30 -30.82 -28.89
N ILE A 674 -2.26 -30.91 -30.21
CA ILE A 674 -2.00 -29.74 -31.05
C ILE A 674 -3.30 -28.96 -31.14
N LYS A 675 -3.27 -27.69 -30.66
CA LYS A 675 -4.40 -26.76 -30.74
C LYS A 675 -4.33 -25.92 -32.02
N GLU A 676 -3.17 -25.28 -32.27
CA GLU A 676 -2.93 -24.53 -33.51
C GLU A 676 -1.80 -25.17 -34.32
N LYS A 677 -2.00 -25.33 -35.65
CA LYS A 677 -1.07 -26.06 -36.52
C LYS A 677 -0.18 -25.17 -37.37
N GLY A 678 -0.31 -23.84 -37.23
CA GLY A 678 0.43 -22.93 -38.12
C GLY A 678 -0.29 -22.65 -39.46
N PRO A 679 0.37 -21.95 -40.37
CA PRO A 679 1.81 -21.63 -40.37
C PRO A 679 2.22 -20.39 -39.52
N LEU A 680 1.26 -19.51 -39.17
CA LEU A 680 1.57 -18.29 -38.42
C LEU A 680 1.63 -18.51 -36.91
N VAL A 681 0.62 -19.19 -36.37
CA VAL A 681 0.48 -19.51 -34.96
C VAL A 681 0.49 -21.01 -34.76
N VAL A 682 1.33 -21.48 -33.86
CA VAL A 682 1.35 -22.87 -33.41
C VAL A 682 1.16 -22.94 -31.91
N SER A 683 0.39 -23.92 -31.43
CA SER A 683 0.28 -24.14 -30.00
C SER A 683 0.02 -25.59 -29.62
N LEU A 684 0.52 -25.97 -28.44
CA LEU A 684 0.21 -27.22 -27.76
C LEU A 684 -0.71 -26.92 -26.58
N LEU A 685 -1.76 -27.72 -26.43
CA LEU A 685 -2.64 -27.71 -25.26
C LEU A 685 -2.33 -28.93 -24.40
N VAL A 686 -1.93 -28.66 -23.19
CA VAL A 686 -1.60 -29.67 -22.16
C VAL A 686 -2.74 -29.72 -21.17
N ASN A 687 -3.40 -30.85 -21.08
CA ASN A 687 -4.47 -31.13 -20.12
C ASN A 687 -3.96 -32.13 -19.08
N SER A 688 -4.25 -31.91 -17.81
CA SER A 688 -3.91 -32.80 -16.72
C SER A 688 -4.89 -32.69 -15.56
N ALA A 689 -5.02 -33.72 -14.76
CA ALA A 689 -5.55 -33.64 -13.43
C ALA A 689 -4.54 -32.83 -12.58
N ALA A 690 -5.04 -32.07 -11.62
CA ALA A 690 -4.18 -31.35 -10.70
C ALA A 690 -4.81 -31.29 -9.29
N PRO A 691 -4.01 -31.38 -8.23
CA PRO A 691 -4.51 -31.16 -6.88
C PRO A 691 -5.26 -29.82 -6.79
N SER A 692 -6.29 -29.76 -5.96
CA SER A 692 -7.14 -28.59 -5.75
C SER A 692 -7.90 -28.04 -6.98
N ALA A 693 -7.91 -28.74 -8.10
CA ALA A 693 -8.57 -28.33 -9.33
C ALA A 693 -9.39 -29.45 -9.97
N ARG A 694 -10.55 -29.10 -10.59
CA ARG A 694 -11.32 -30.01 -11.45
C ARG A 694 -10.60 -30.29 -12.77
N SER A 695 -9.89 -29.28 -13.26
CA SER A 695 -9.05 -29.37 -14.46
C SER A 695 -7.93 -28.34 -14.45
N LEU A 696 -6.82 -28.71 -15.07
CA LEU A 696 -5.71 -27.83 -15.38
C LEU A 696 -5.42 -27.90 -16.88
N GLN A 697 -5.50 -26.77 -17.56
CA GLN A 697 -5.14 -26.60 -18.95
C GLN A 697 -3.99 -25.60 -19.07
N ARG A 698 -2.94 -25.97 -19.83
CA ARG A 698 -1.79 -25.10 -20.08
C ARG A 698 -1.54 -25.05 -21.59
N GLU A 699 -1.76 -23.89 -22.20
CA GLU A 699 -1.43 -23.68 -23.60
C GLU A 699 -0.03 -23.05 -23.72
N ILE A 700 0.80 -23.63 -24.60
CA ILE A 700 2.12 -23.11 -24.98
C ILE A 700 2.02 -22.70 -26.42
N ARG A 701 2.24 -21.40 -26.72
CA ARG A 701 2.02 -20.80 -28.03
C ARG A 701 3.26 -20.08 -28.53
N LEU A 702 3.56 -20.26 -29.83
CA LEU A 702 4.55 -19.48 -30.56
C LEU A 702 3.91 -18.84 -31.80
N THR A 703 4.35 -17.64 -32.12
CA THR A 703 4.01 -16.95 -33.38
C THR A 703 5.26 -16.89 -34.27
N ALA A 704 5.10 -17.13 -35.55
CA ALA A 704 6.21 -17.11 -36.53
C ALA A 704 6.99 -15.79 -36.44
N GLY A 705 8.32 -15.87 -36.23
CA GLY A 705 9.20 -14.72 -36.18
C GLY A 705 8.99 -13.75 -35.02
N GLU A 706 8.12 -14.05 -34.07
CA GLU A 706 7.91 -13.22 -32.87
C GLU A 706 8.89 -13.65 -31.75
N ASP A 707 9.61 -12.68 -31.18
CA ASP A 707 10.56 -12.92 -30.08
C ASP A 707 9.85 -12.93 -28.73
N ARG A 708 8.83 -13.79 -28.63
CA ARG A 708 7.98 -13.95 -27.43
C ARG A 708 7.40 -15.35 -27.37
N ILE A 709 7.35 -15.90 -26.16
CA ILE A 709 6.64 -17.13 -25.83
C ILE A 709 5.41 -16.77 -25.02
N THR A 710 4.23 -17.29 -25.41
CA THR A 710 2.99 -17.07 -24.68
C THR A 710 2.54 -18.35 -24.01
N LEU A 711 2.27 -18.27 -22.70
CA LEU A 711 1.70 -19.37 -21.91
C LEU A 711 0.35 -18.91 -21.37
N ILE A 712 -0.65 -19.80 -21.46
CA ILE A 712 -1.99 -19.53 -20.97
C ILE A 712 -2.41 -20.69 -20.09
N ASN A 713 -2.43 -20.47 -18.78
CA ASN A 713 -2.78 -21.48 -17.80
C ASN A 713 -4.17 -21.23 -17.25
N THR A 714 -5.08 -22.18 -17.41
CA THR A 714 -6.44 -22.11 -16.89
C THR A 714 -6.66 -23.20 -15.85
N ILE A 715 -7.06 -22.80 -14.66
CA ILE A 715 -7.39 -23.67 -13.53
C ILE A 715 -8.91 -23.57 -13.31
N ASP A 716 -9.59 -24.72 -13.25
CA ASP A 716 -10.94 -24.81 -12.67
C ASP A 716 -10.80 -25.21 -11.21
N LYS A 717 -10.65 -24.20 -10.35
CA LYS A 717 -10.34 -24.37 -8.92
C LYS A 717 -11.53 -24.97 -8.17
N ILE A 718 -11.24 -25.89 -7.26
CA ILE A 718 -12.19 -26.39 -6.27
C ILE A 718 -12.10 -25.54 -5.02
N ALA A 719 -13.24 -25.15 -4.43
CA ALA A 719 -13.26 -24.50 -3.13
C ALA A 719 -12.67 -25.40 -2.04
N ILE A 720 -11.61 -24.93 -1.39
CA ILE A 720 -10.93 -25.63 -0.29
C ILE A 720 -10.75 -24.62 0.84
N GLY A 721 -11.35 -24.95 2.00
CA GLY A 721 -11.25 -24.09 3.17
C GLY A 721 -10.02 -24.35 4.05
N ASP A 722 -9.29 -25.45 3.83
CA ASP A 722 -8.02 -25.71 4.48
C ASP A 722 -6.92 -24.86 3.86
N LYS A 723 -5.89 -24.55 4.63
CA LYS A 723 -4.76 -23.73 4.17
C LYS A 723 -4.09 -24.36 2.94
N GLU A 724 -3.90 -23.57 1.93
CA GLU A 724 -3.29 -24.02 0.66
C GLU A 724 -2.65 -22.87 -0.10
N SER A 725 -1.73 -23.21 -1.01
CA SER A 725 -1.25 -22.30 -2.02
C SER A 725 -0.97 -22.98 -3.36
N VAL A 726 -1.06 -22.21 -4.44
CA VAL A 726 -0.87 -22.67 -5.83
C VAL A 726 0.17 -21.79 -6.50
N HIS A 727 1.14 -22.42 -7.15
CA HIS A 727 2.21 -21.75 -7.87
C HIS A 727 2.39 -22.33 -9.29
N PHE A 728 2.94 -21.48 -10.18
CA PHE A 728 3.58 -21.93 -11.41
C PHE A 728 5.08 -21.60 -11.34
N ALA A 729 5.93 -22.62 -11.39
CA ALA A 729 7.37 -22.47 -11.23
C ALA A 729 8.09 -22.33 -12.58
N PHE A 730 9.07 -21.43 -12.61
CA PHE A 730 9.92 -21.15 -13.77
C PHE A 730 11.40 -21.23 -13.38
N PRO A 731 11.96 -22.46 -13.28
CA PRO A 731 13.39 -22.65 -13.01
C PRO A 731 14.20 -22.38 -14.29
N PHE A 732 14.97 -21.29 -14.31
CA PHE A 732 15.85 -20.95 -15.42
C PHE A 732 17.26 -21.48 -15.19
N ARG A 733 17.87 -22.01 -16.25
CA ARG A 733 19.27 -22.49 -16.20
C ARG A 733 20.22 -21.31 -16.38
N LEU A 734 20.31 -20.48 -15.38
CA LEU A 734 21.19 -19.31 -15.32
C LEU A 734 22.02 -19.35 -14.04
N GLN A 735 23.21 -18.77 -14.08
CA GLN A 735 24.09 -18.69 -12.91
C GLN A 735 24.41 -17.22 -12.60
N ASN A 736 24.71 -16.93 -11.33
CA ASN A 736 25.10 -15.57 -10.89
C ASN A 736 24.10 -14.49 -11.33
N VAL A 737 22.82 -14.79 -11.15
CA VAL A 737 21.75 -13.91 -11.61
C VAL A 737 21.53 -12.74 -10.65
N GLN A 738 21.04 -11.65 -11.19
CA GLN A 738 20.35 -10.57 -10.49
C GLN A 738 18.88 -10.59 -10.91
N VAL A 739 17.99 -10.75 -9.96
CA VAL A 739 16.54 -10.59 -10.18
C VAL A 739 16.18 -9.11 -10.07
N ARG A 740 15.44 -8.62 -11.07
CA ARG A 740 14.88 -7.27 -11.12
C ARG A 740 13.39 -7.36 -11.38
N TYR A 741 12.62 -6.40 -10.89
CA TYR A 741 11.19 -6.37 -11.19
C TYR A 741 10.66 -4.93 -11.23
N SER A 742 9.58 -4.75 -11.99
CA SER A 742 8.89 -3.47 -12.07
C SER A 742 8.01 -3.24 -10.85
N ILE A 743 8.05 -2.04 -10.32
CA ILE A 743 7.18 -1.49 -9.30
C ILE A 743 6.45 -0.27 -9.87
N PRO A 744 5.41 0.26 -9.22
CA PRO A 744 4.85 1.55 -9.61
C PRO A 744 5.93 2.63 -9.74
N TRP A 745 5.95 3.32 -10.88
CA TRP A 745 6.90 4.39 -11.23
C TRP A 745 8.36 3.97 -11.39
N GLY A 746 8.66 2.68 -11.45
CA GLY A 746 10.04 2.28 -11.60
C GLY A 746 10.30 0.78 -11.65
N SER A 747 11.53 0.45 -11.35
CA SER A 747 11.97 -0.94 -11.18
C SER A 747 13.09 -1.01 -10.16
N ILE A 748 13.20 -2.13 -9.48
CA ILE A 748 14.22 -2.37 -8.46
C ILE A 748 14.94 -3.70 -8.68
N ARG A 749 16.12 -3.80 -8.13
CA ARG A 749 16.89 -5.05 -7.96
C ARG A 749 16.45 -5.65 -6.62
N ALA A 750 15.95 -6.86 -6.65
CA ALA A 750 15.66 -7.58 -5.43
C ALA A 750 16.89 -7.63 -4.52
N GLU A 751 16.71 -7.48 -3.21
CA GLU A 751 17.72 -7.30 -2.17
C GLU A 751 18.43 -5.94 -2.23
N ALA A 752 19.04 -5.61 -3.35
CA ALA A 752 19.98 -4.47 -3.45
C ALA A 752 19.32 -3.08 -3.35
N ASP A 753 18.06 -2.97 -3.79
CA ASP A 753 17.32 -1.70 -3.80
C ASP A 753 16.16 -1.71 -2.78
N GLN A 754 16.16 -2.62 -1.82
CA GLN A 754 15.20 -2.67 -0.73
C GLN A 754 15.79 -2.04 0.54
N LEU A 755 14.97 -1.39 1.34
CA LEU A 755 15.37 -0.96 2.67
C LEU A 755 15.71 -2.19 3.53
N PRO A 756 16.66 -2.09 4.46
CA PRO A 756 16.98 -3.19 5.37
C PRO A 756 15.73 -3.69 6.10
N HIS A 757 15.69 -4.97 6.40
CA HIS A 757 14.62 -5.61 7.18
C HIS A 757 13.21 -5.51 6.61
N THR A 758 13.05 -5.25 5.31
CA THR A 758 11.75 -5.28 4.63
C THR A 758 11.49 -6.65 4.00
N ASN A 759 10.28 -6.89 3.50
CA ASN A 759 9.88 -8.20 2.99
C ASN A 759 10.78 -8.70 1.86
N ARG A 760 11.28 -9.93 1.97
CA ARG A 760 12.05 -10.67 0.96
C ARG A 760 11.52 -12.07 0.70
N ASN A 761 10.43 -12.44 1.37
CA ASN A 761 9.82 -13.74 1.22
C ASN A 761 8.97 -13.84 -0.05
N TRP A 762 8.27 -12.76 -0.41
CA TRP A 762 7.52 -12.64 -1.66
C TRP A 762 7.56 -11.21 -2.17
N TYR A 763 7.19 -11.04 -3.43
CA TYR A 763 7.26 -9.77 -4.15
C TYR A 763 6.00 -9.54 -4.97
N THR A 764 5.76 -8.29 -5.31
CA THR A 764 4.64 -7.86 -6.17
C THR A 764 5.20 -7.14 -7.39
N GLN A 765 5.01 -7.70 -8.59
CA GLN A 765 5.43 -7.07 -9.83
C GLN A 765 4.30 -6.25 -10.45
N GLN A 766 4.65 -5.12 -11.06
CA GLN A 766 3.70 -4.34 -11.85
C GLN A 766 3.50 -4.95 -13.24
N ARG A 767 4.57 -5.14 -14.01
CA ARG A 767 4.50 -5.62 -15.40
C ARG A 767 5.46 -6.73 -15.75
N TRP A 768 6.64 -6.77 -15.13
CA TRP A 768 7.68 -7.74 -15.50
C TRP A 768 8.59 -8.07 -14.33
N VAL A 769 9.21 -9.25 -14.43
CA VAL A 769 10.35 -9.71 -13.63
C VAL A 769 11.44 -10.12 -14.62
N ASP A 770 12.68 -9.76 -14.34
CA ASP A 770 13.85 -10.13 -15.13
C ASP A 770 14.84 -10.93 -14.30
N VAL A 771 15.23 -12.08 -14.83
CA VAL A 771 16.26 -12.95 -14.24
C VAL A 771 17.42 -13.02 -15.21
N SER A 772 18.50 -12.32 -14.90
CA SER A 772 19.62 -12.20 -15.85
C SER A 772 20.97 -12.07 -15.18
N ASN A 773 22.00 -12.43 -15.91
CA ASN A 773 23.39 -12.09 -15.66
C ASN A 773 23.94 -11.16 -16.77
N THR A 774 25.25 -11.05 -16.90
CA THR A 774 25.89 -10.20 -17.90
C THR A 774 25.82 -10.77 -19.33
N GLU A 775 25.46 -12.02 -19.51
CA GLU A 775 25.52 -12.73 -20.80
C GLU A 775 24.13 -13.10 -21.32
N ALA A 776 23.23 -13.49 -20.43
CA ALA A 776 21.91 -14.02 -20.78
C ALA A 776 20.87 -13.72 -19.70
N GLY A 777 19.60 -13.65 -20.11
CA GLY A 777 18.48 -13.44 -19.20
C GLY A 777 17.14 -13.84 -19.81
N VAL A 778 16.13 -13.82 -18.94
CA VAL A 778 14.73 -14.03 -19.32
C VAL A 778 13.91 -12.94 -18.64
N THR A 779 13.23 -12.13 -19.43
CA THR A 779 12.15 -11.27 -18.94
C THR A 779 10.86 -12.10 -18.90
N TRP A 780 10.27 -12.19 -17.74
CA TRP A 780 9.03 -12.87 -17.44
C TRP A 780 7.96 -11.82 -17.10
N SER A 781 6.74 -11.99 -17.59
CA SER A 781 5.64 -11.04 -17.39
C SER A 781 4.32 -11.78 -17.16
N SER A 782 3.51 -11.30 -16.19
CA SER A 782 2.15 -11.79 -15.98
C SER A 782 1.19 -10.62 -15.71
N PRO A 783 0.26 -10.33 -16.62
CA PRO A 783 -0.76 -9.32 -16.38
C PRO A 783 -1.78 -9.75 -15.32
N ASP A 784 -1.96 -11.05 -15.10
CA ASP A 784 -3.04 -11.60 -14.28
C ASP A 784 -2.58 -11.93 -12.83
N ALA A 785 -1.32 -12.34 -12.64
CA ALA A 785 -0.77 -12.76 -11.36
C ALA A 785 0.40 -11.86 -10.93
N PRO A 786 0.19 -10.93 -9.99
CA PRO A 786 1.24 -10.00 -9.57
C PRO A 786 2.24 -10.59 -8.58
N LEU A 787 1.84 -11.58 -7.76
CA LEU A 787 2.69 -12.14 -6.72
C LEU A 787 3.69 -13.14 -7.28
N PHE A 788 4.92 -13.05 -6.79
CA PHE A 788 5.95 -14.05 -7.09
C PHE A 788 6.93 -14.21 -5.93
N GLU A 789 7.60 -15.34 -5.91
CA GLU A 789 8.67 -15.67 -4.98
C GLU A 789 9.96 -15.92 -5.76
N ILE A 790 11.10 -15.66 -5.13
CA ILE A 790 12.43 -15.97 -5.66
C ILE A 790 12.96 -17.19 -4.89
N GLY A 791 13.09 -18.33 -5.59
CA GLY A 791 13.46 -19.59 -4.97
C GLY A 791 12.29 -20.53 -4.71
N GLN A 792 12.54 -21.57 -3.93
CA GLN A 792 11.55 -22.62 -3.68
C GLN A 792 10.75 -22.35 -2.41
N TYR A 793 9.57 -21.78 -2.54
CA TYR A 793 8.58 -21.55 -1.49
C TYR A 793 9.12 -20.87 -0.21
N PRO A 794 9.76 -19.70 -0.30
CA PRO A 794 10.30 -19.01 0.87
C PRO A 794 9.21 -18.52 1.84
N THR A 795 7.94 -18.55 1.46
CA THR A 795 6.80 -18.24 2.32
C THR A 795 6.25 -19.42 3.08
N ALA A 796 6.62 -20.66 2.72
CA ALA A 796 6.05 -21.86 3.34
C ALA A 796 6.29 -21.87 4.86
N GLY A 797 5.23 -22.01 5.65
CA GLY A 797 5.24 -22.01 7.11
C GLY A 797 5.37 -20.61 7.75
N LEU A 798 5.63 -19.56 6.98
CA LEU A 798 5.79 -18.20 7.52
C LEU A 798 4.47 -17.63 8.04
N LEU A 799 3.40 -17.84 7.29
CA LEU A 799 2.12 -17.17 7.54
C LEU A 799 1.31 -17.81 8.69
N GLU A 800 1.72 -18.96 9.18
CA GLU A 800 1.19 -19.55 10.42
C GLU A 800 1.81 -18.92 11.67
N SER A 801 2.92 -18.22 11.54
CA SER A 801 3.68 -17.64 12.64
C SER A 801 3.25 -16.19 12.87
N LEU A 802 2.68 -15.92 14.03
CA LEU A 802 2.49 -14.57 14.55
C LEU A 802 3.82 -14.09 15.15
N HIS A 803 4.28 -12.90 14.78
CA HIS A 803 5.47 -12.21 15.29
C HIS A 803 6.84 -12.86 14.97
N HIS A 804 7.74 -12.10 14.41
CA HIS A 804 9.18 -12.39 14.25
C HIS A 804 9.49 -13.86 13.92
N SER A 805 8.81 -14.40 12.91
CA SER A 805 9.05 -15.77 12.47
C SER A 805 10.54 -15.98 12.13
N PRO A 806 11.16 -17.08 12.57
CA PRO A 806 12.51 -17.42 12.14
C PRO A 806 12.62 -17.70 10.63
N LEU A 807 11.49 -17.85 9.96
CA LEU A 807 11.40 -18.03 8.50
C LEU A 807 11.37 -16.70 7.75
N TRP A 808 11.30 -15.56 8.45
CA TRP A 808 11.43 -14.24 7.84
C TRP A 808 12.83 -14.04 7.28
N ILE A 809 12.90 -13.67 6.00
CA ILE A 809 14.18 -13.52 5.29
C ILE A 809 14.65 -12.08 5.40
N ASP A 810 15.71 -11.85 6.17
CA ASP A 810 16.37 -10.54 6.29
C ASP A 810 17.36 -10.25 5.16
N SER A 811 17.92 -11.29 4.54
CA SER A 811 18.81 -11.18 3.39
C SER A 811 18.60 -12.37 2.45
N MET A 812 18.38 -12.10 1.18
CA MET A 812 18.02 -13.09 0.18
C MET A 812 19.17 -13.36 -0.79
N LYS A 813 19.45 -14.65 -0.99
CA LYS A 813 20.34 -15.08 -2.07
C LYS A 813 19.58 -15.10 -3.40
N GLN A 814 20.13 -14.44 -4.42
CA GLN A 814 19.59 -14.45 -5.77
C GLN A 814 19.54 -15.86 -6.34
N GLN A 815 18.39 -16.26 -6.88
CA GLN A 815 18.17 -17.58 -7.46
C GLN A 815 17.50 -17.46 -8.83
N PRO A 816 17.81 -18.37 -9.77
CA PRO A 816 17.21 -18.34 -11.10
C PRO A 816 15.86 -19.07 -11.17
N LEU A 817 15.15 -19.12 -10.07
CA LEU A 817 13.82 -19.72 -9.95
C LEU A 817 12.82 -18.62 -9.57
N ILE A 818 11.84 -18.40 -10.42
CA ILE A 818 10.65 -17.59 -10.14
C ILE A 818 9.46 -18.52 -9.94
N SER A 819 8.82 -18.42 -8.78
CA SER A 819 7.56 -19.08 -8.48
C SER A 819 6.44 -18.04 -8.54
N SER A 820 5.60 -18.07 -9.58
CA SER A 820 4.39 -17.26 -9.65
C SER A 820 3.38 -17.77 -8.63
N TRP A 821 3.13 -16.99 -7.58
CA TRP A 821 2.22 -17.36 -6.50
C TRP A 821 0.80 -16.91 -6.84
N VAL A 822 0.05 -17.79 -7.50
CA VAL A 822 -1.19 -17.39 -8.16
C VAL A 822 -2.41 -17.43 -7.25
N MET A 823 -2.46 -18.33 -6.27
CA MET A 823 -3.56 -18.47 -5.33
C MET A 823 -3.06 -18.88 -3.96
N ASN A 824 -3.68 -18.34 -2.90
CA ASN A 824 -3.51 -18.82 -1.54
C ASN A 824 -4.73 -18.46 -0.67
N ASN A 825 -4.83 -19.09 0.51
CA ASN A 825 -5.79 -18.78 1.56
C ASN A 825 -5.12 -18.83 2.94
N LEU A 826 -3.85 -18.41 3.02
CA LEU A 826 -3.01 -18.62 4.21
C LEU A 826 -3.36 -17.67 5.36
N TRP A 827 -4.14 -16.64 5.14
CA TRP A 827 -4.60 -15.72 6.16
C TRP A 827 -5.55 -16.38 7.17
N HIS A 828 -5.58 -15.85 8.39
CA HIS A 828 -6.48 -16.30 9.45
C HIS A 828 -7.71 -15.37 9.62
N THR A 829 -7.74 -14.21 8.96
CA THR A 829 -8.77 -13.19 9.03
C THR A 829 -8.77 -12.31 7.78
N ASN A 830 -9.76 -11.46 7.59
CA ASN A 830 -9.79 -10.37 6.58
C ASN A 830 -9.84 -10.81 5.11
N PHE A 831 -9.58 -12.06 4.77
CA PHE A 831 -9.56 -12.56 3.40
C PHE A 831 -10.53 -13.73 3.23
N ARG A 832 -10.90 -14.02 1.98
CA ARG A 832 -11.72 -15.19 1.68
C ARG A 832 -11.01 -16.46 2.13
N ARG A 833 -11.80 -17.34 2.76
CA ARG A 833 -11.33 -18.66 3.16
C ARG A 833 -11.03 -19.58 1.98
N ASP A 834 -11.77 -19.42 0.87
CA ASP A 834 -11.64 -20.27 -0.32
C ASP A 834 -11.95 -19.47 -1.59
N GLN A 835 -11.57 -20.04 -2.73
CA GLN A 835 -11.93 -19.55 -4.04
C GLN A 835 -12.18 -20.70 -4.99
N GLU A 836 -13.08 -20.54 -5.96
CA GLU A 836 -13.42 -21.56 -6.93
C GLU A 836 -13.70 -21.03 -8.33
N GLY A 837 -13.78 -21.97 -9.28
CA GLY A 837 -14.15 -21.72 -10.65
C GLY A 837 -12.95 -21.42 -11.56
N LEU A 838 -13.28 -21.07 -12.81
CA LEU A 838 -12.27 -20.83 -13.84
C LEU A 838 -11.50 -19.53 -13.60
N THR A 839 -10.18 -19.69 -13.53
CA THR A 839 -9.25 -18.54 -13.50
C THR A 839 -8.12 -18.81 -14.49
N THR A 840 -7.79 -17.80 -15.28
CA THR A 840 -6.75 -17.89 -16.31
C THR A 840 -5.59 -16.95 -15.96
N PHE A 841 -4.38 -17.49 -16.06
CA PHE A 841 -3.12 -16.76 -15.86
C PHE A 841 -2.30 -16.80 -17.14
N ARG A 842 -2.01 -15.65 -17.70
CA ARG A 842 -1.16 -15.50 -18.89
C ARG A 842 0.26 -15.16 -18.46
N TYR A 843 1.22 -15.79 -19.14
CA TYR A 843 2.64 -15.49 -18.98
C TYR A 843 3.27 -15.26 -20.33
N PHE A 844 4.22 -14.36 -20.33
CA PHE A 844 5.03 -14.03 -21.51
C PHE A 844 6.50 -14.12 -21.12
N LEU A 845 7.26 -14.87 -21.93
CA LEU A 845 8.70 -15.03 -21.73
C LEU A 845 9.44 -14.48 -22.94
N GLN A 846 10.50 -13.73 -22.65
CA GLN A 846 11.43 -13.23 -23.68
C GLN A 846 12.86 -13.48 -23.20
N VAL A 847 13.60 -14.31 -23.94
CA VAL A 847 15.01 -14.56 -23.69
C VAL A 847 15.84 -13.43 -24.31
N HIS A 848 16.88 -12.96 -23.63
CA HIS A 848 17.72 -11.86 -24.10
C HIS A 848 19.18 -12.04 -23.62
N GLY A 849 20.09 -11.15 -24.05
CA GLY A 849 21.45 -11.04 -23.56
C GLY A 849 21.52 -10.36 -22.18
N ALA A 850 22.43 -9.41 -22.01
CA ALA A 850 22.48 -8.58 -20.81
C ALA A 850 21.17 -7.81 -20.60
N PHE A 851 20.84 -7.51 -19.34
CA PHE A 851 19.64 -6.75 -18.99
C PHE A 851 19.59 -5.37 -19.64
N ASN A 852 18.43 -5.03 -20.20
CA ASN A 852 18.11 -3.71 -20.71
C ASN A 852 16.77 -3.24 -20.15
N ALA A 853 16.77 -2.19 -19.35
CA ALA A 853 15.58 -1.70 -18.65
C ALA A 853 14.50 -1.18 -19.63
N ALA A 854 14.89 -0.51 -20.70
CA ALA A 854 13.96 -0.01 -21.71
C ALA A 854 13.25 -1.17 -22.45
N ALA A 855 14.01 -2.22 -22.83
CA ALA A 855 13.46 -3.40 -23.47
C ALA A 855 12.51 -4.18 -22.55
N ALA A 856 12.87 -4.33 -21.27
CA ALA A 856 12.00 -4.99 -20.29
C ALA A 856 10.67 -4.23 -20.09
N ASN A 857 10.73 -2.89 -19.99
CA ASN A 857 9.53 -2.05 -19.90
C ASN A 857 8.70 -2.08 -21.20
N ALA A 858 9.32 -2.04 -22.36
CA ALA A 858 8.62 -2.17 -23.64
C ALA A 858 7.88 -3.52 -23.74
N SER A 859 8.58 -4.62 -23.43
CA SER A 859 7.96 -5.95 -23.37
C SER A 859 6.79 -6.01 -22.37
N GLY A 860 6.98 -5.43 -21.16
CA GLY A 860 5.92 -5.34 -20.16
C GLY A 860 4.68 -4.59 -20.67
N LEU A 861 4.86 -3.42 -21.28
CA LEU A 861 3.77 -2.65 -21.88
C LEU A 861 3.05 -3.41 -22.99
N GLU A 862 3.79 -4.05 -23.92
CA GLU A 862 3.22 -4.85 -25.00
C GLU A 862 2.34 -6.00 -24.48
N ASN A 863 2.78 -6.68 -23.42
CA ASN A 863 2.08 -7.81 -22.83
C ASN A 863 0.83 -7.40 -22.06
N HIS A 864 0.83 -6.21 -21.45
CA HIS A 864 -0.29 -5.67 -20.66
C HIS A 864 -1.30 -4.89 -21.51
N GLN A 865 -0.85 -4.24 -22.58
CA GLN A 865 -1.69 -3.44 -23.47
C GLN A 865 -1.68 -4.02 -24.90
N PRO A 866 -2.38 -5.14 -25.14
CA PRO A 866 -2.48 -5.70 -26.50
C PRO A 866 -3.13 -4.71 -27.47
N PRO A 867 -2.94 -4.87 -28.82
CA PRO A 867 -3.61 -4.04 -29.81
C PRO A 867 -5.13 -4.10 -29.63
N VAL A 868 -5.79 -2.93 -29.70
CA VAL A 868 -7.25 -2.83 -29.60
C VAL A 868 -7.86 -2.92 -31.00
N VAL A 869 -8.68 -3.95 -31.24
CA VAL A 869 -9.33 -4.22 -32.53
C VAL A 869 -10.82 -3.88 -32.44
N VAL A 870 -11.29 -3.04 -33.35
CA VAL A 870 -12.69 -2.60 -33.38
C VAL A 870 -13.22 -2.53 -34.83
N PRO A 871 -14.52 -2.50 -35.02
CA PRO A 871 -15.08 -2.17 -36.34
C PRO A 871 -14.57 -0.82 -36.85
N ALA A 872 -14.33 -0.70 -38.15
CA ALA A 872 -13.77 0.50 -38.73
C ALA A 872 -14.67 1.75 -38.54
N THR A 873 -14.10 2.83 -38.05
CA THR A 873 -14.82 4.11 -37.84
C THR A 873 -13.93 5.31 -38.21
N GLY A 874 -14.53 6.40 -38.79
CA GLY A 874 -13.80 7.62 -39.09
C GLY A 874 -12.64 7.46 -40.08
N PRO A 875 -11.55 8.25 -39.96
CA PRO A 875 -10.36 8.17 -40.79
C PRO A 875 -9.67 6.79 -40.73
N ALA A 876 -9.02 6.36 -41.82
CA ALA A 876 -8.31 5.09 -41.86
C ALA A 876 -7.04 5.07 -40.99
N THR A 877 -6.43 6.22 -40.77
CA THR A 877 -5.25 6.39 -39.91
C THR A 877 -5.47 7.57 -38.96
N GLU A 878 -5.05 7.40 -37.73
CA GLU A 878 -4.99 8.45 -36.71
C GLU A 878 -3.68 8.32 -35.93
N SER A 879 -3.17 9.42 -35.40
CA SER A 879 -1.96 9.42 -34.59
C SER A 879 -1.90 10.70 -33.76
N LEU A 880 -1.08 10.73 -32.71
CA LEU A 880 -0.78 11.95 -31.96
C LEU A 880 -0.24 13.04 -32.91
N PHE A 881 -0.46 14.30 -32.56
CA PHE A 881 0.04 15.45 -33.33
C PHE A 881 1.54 15.71 -33.16
N PHE A 882 2.23 14.93 -32.34
CA PHE A 882 3.68 14.94 -32.12
C PHE A 882 4.22 13.51 -32.04
N THR A 883 5.54 13.40 -32.04
CA THR A 883 6.30 12.17 -31.74
C THR A 883 7.19 12.39 -30.55
N ILE A 884 7.47 11.34 -29.82
CA ILE A 884 8.38 11.31 -28.66
C ILE A 884 9.64 10.56 -29.09
N SER A 885 10.82 11.11 -28.84
CA SER A 885 12.09 10.47 -29.16
C SER A 885 12.94 10.33 -27.90
N ASN A 886 13.06 9.15 -27.38
CA ASN A 886 14.10 8.61 -26.53
C ASN A 886 13.74 7.17 -26.14
N PRO A 887 14.58 6.17 -26.39
CA PRO A 887 14.30 4.78 -26.04
C PRO A 887 14.34 4.50 -24.53
N ASP A 888 15.04 5.32 -23.74
CA ASP A 888 15.16 5.16 -22.29
C ASP A 888 13.97 5.74 -21.51
N VAL A 889 13.13 6.53 -22.19
CA VAL A 889 11.96 7.17 -21.58
C VAL A 889 10.68 6.60 -22.20
N TYR A 890 9.85 6.02 -21.38
CA TYR A 890 8.55 5.52 -21.83
C TYR A 890 7.39 6.35 -21.27
N THR A 891 6.28 6.29 -21.98
CA THR A 891 5.03 6.91 -21.57
C THR A 891 4.23 5.92 -20.74
N GLU A 892 4.16 6.16 -19.43
CA GLU A 892 3.36 5.34 -18.51
C GLU A 892 1.87 5.53 -18.77
N ASN A 893 1.42 6.76 -19.05
CA ASN A 893 0.02 7.07 -19.30
C ASN A 893 -0.10 8.32 -20.17
N ILE A 894 -1.14 8.35 -21.03
CA ILE A 894 -1.51 9.50 -21.85
C ILE A 894 -3.03 9.63 -21.92
N TYR A 895 -3.54 10.84 -21.77
CA TYR A 895 -4.97 11.12 -21.86
C TYR A 895 -5.23 12.61 -22.20
N PRO A 896 -6.42 12.98 -22.70
CA PRO A 896 -6.76 14.40 -22.96
C PRO A 896 -6.78 15.21 -21.68
N ALA A 897 -6.30 16.45 -21.72
CA ALA A 897 -6.49 17.39 -20.61
C ALA A 897 -7.99 17.62 -20.36
N LYS A 898 -8.38 17.78 -19.07
CA LYS A 898 -9.78 17.90 -18.63
C LYS A 898 -10.51 19.11 -19.22
N ASP A 899 -9.77 20.20 -19.49
CA ASP A 899 -10.30 21.40 -20.15
C ASP A 899 -10.41 21.26 -21.67
N GLY A 900 -10.05 20.09 -22.22
CA GLY A 900 -10.09 19.80 -23.65
C GLY A 900 -8.92 20.40 -24.45
N GLN A 901 -7.93 21.03 -23.81
CA GLN A 901 -6.83 21.67 -24.50
C GLN A 901 -5.53 20.86 -24.35
N GLY A 902 -5.21 20.08 -25.37
CA GLY A 902 -4.00 19.25 -25.40
C GLY A 902 -4.13 17.93 -24.67
N VAL A 903 -2.98 17.31 -24.41
CA VAL A 903 -2.87 16.00 -23.79
C VAL A 903 -1.91 16.04 -22.62
N ILE A 904 -2.20 15.20 -21.63
CA ILE A 904 -1.36 14.96 -20.46
C ILE A 904 -0.53 13.70 -20.72
N LEU A 905 0.77 13.77 -20.45
CA LEU A 905 1.70 12.64 -20.48
C LEU A 905 2.36 12.46 -19.13
N GLN A 906 2.46 11.21 -18.72
CA GLN A 906 3.25 10.77 -17.58
C GLN A 906 4.45 9.99 -18.12
N LEU A 907 5.65 10.56 -17.99
CA LEU A 907 6.88 10.03 -18.57
C LEU A 907 7.79 9.49 -17.46
N VAL A 908 8.44 8.38 -17.73
CA VAL A 908 9.37 7.70 -16.83
C VAL A 908 10.68 7.43 -17.53
N ASN A 909 11.79 7.87 -16.93
CA ASN A 909 13.14 7.52 -17.40
C ASN A 909 13.59 6.20 -16.75
N THR A 910 13.86 5.19 -17.57
CA THR A 910 14.32 3.87 -17.11
C THR A 910 15.83 3.79 -16.89
N ALA A 911 16.60 4.70 -17.49
CA ALA A 911 18.06 4.74 -17.37
C ALA A 911 18.50 5.21 -15.97
N ALA A 912 19.71 4.86 -15.58
CA ALA A 912 20.34 5.36 -14.35
C ALA A 912 20.89 6.79 -14.50
N HIS A 913 20.98 7.32 -15.72
CA HIS A 913 21.47 8.66 -16.05
C HIS A 913 20.34 9.53 -16.60
N SER A 914 20.57 10.82 -16.58
CA SER A 914 19.64 11.78 -17.16
C SER A 914 19.50 11.59 -18.65
N SER A 915 18.27 11.57 -19.16
CA SER A 915 17.95 11.30 -20.57
C SER A 915 17.22 12.50 -21.20
N SER A 916 17.68 12.92 -22.38
CA SER A 916 17.03 14.00 -23.14
C SER A 916 15.84 13.45 -23.92
N VAL A 917 14.69 14.09 -23.78
CA VAL A 917 13.45 13.78 -24.50
C VAL A 917 13.16 14.90 -25.49
N THR A 918 12.86 14.56 -26.74
CA THR A 918 12.42 15.53 -27.74
C THR A 918 11.01 15.23 -28.19
N LEU A 919 10.14 16.22 -28.08
CA LEU A 919 8.79 16.20 -28.65
C LEU A 919 8.83 16.94 -29.99
N THR A 920 8.54 16.25 -31.08
CA THR A 920 8.58 16.81 -32.43
C THR A 920 7.15 16.89 -32.98
N PRO A 921 6.67 18.11 -33.38
CA PRO A 921 5.37 18.24 -34.03
C PRO A 921 5.34 17.53 -35.38
N LYS A 922 4.32 16.80 -35.73
CA LYS A 922 4.16 16.17 -37.06
C LYS A 922 3.92 17.19 -38.14
N ASN A 923 3.22 18.26 -37.85
CA ASN A 923 3.13 19.42 -38.71
C ASN A 923 4.24 20.41 -38.34
N LYS A 924 5.25 20.56 -39.21
CA LYS A 924 6.38 21.46 -38.98
C LYS A 924 6.03 22.94 -38.78
N LYS A 925 4.80 23.36 -39.15
CA LYS A 925 4.30 24.72 -38.93
C LYS A 925 3.72 24.90 -37.50
N THR A 926 3.47 23.84 -36.77
CA THR A 926 2.91 23.89 -35.43
C THR A 926 4.07 24.00 -34.41
N LYS A 927 3.94 24.94 -33.48
CA LYS A 927 4.85 25.05 -32.34
C LYS A 927 4.16 24.37 -31.15
N LEU A 928 4.78 23.37 -30.58
CA LEU A 928 4.28 22.73 -29.35
C LEU A 928 4.51 23.63 -28.16
N GLN A 929 3.53 23.78 -27.33
CA GLN A 929 3.66 24.32 -25.97
C GLN A 929 3.72 23.14 -25.00
N ILE A 930 4.83 23.03 -24.28
CA ILE A 930 5.07 21.95 -23.34
C ILE A 930 5.24 22.58 -21.96
N VAL A 931 4.44 22.14 -21.00
CA VAL A 931 4.51 22.64 -19.63
C VAL A 931 4.46 21.48 -18.64
N THR A 932 5.18 21.59 -17.52
CA THR A 932 4.97 20.65 -16.39
C THR A 932 3.63 20.95 -15.75
N CYS A 933 3.01 19.94 -15.17
CA CYS A 933 1.77 20.11 -14.45
C CYS A 933 1.72 19.23 -13.20
N ASP A 934 0.88 19.63 -12.27
CA ASP A 934 0.54 18.85 -11.08
C ASP A 934 -0.58 17.84 -11.36
N LEU A 935 -0.97 17.09 -10.31
CA LEU A 935 -2.03 16.07 -10.36
C LEU A 935 -3.40 16.61 -10.83
N LEU A 936 -3.68 17.90 -10.63
CA LEU A 936 -4.90 18.56 -11.09
C LEU A 936 -4.76 19.23 -12.47
N GLU A 937 -3.65 18.96 -13.17
CA GLU A 937 -3.30 19.53 -14.48
C GLU A 937 -3.05 21.06 -14.47
N ASN A 938 -2.84 21.65 -13.26
CA ASN A 938 -2.41 23.03 -13.18
C ASN A 938 -0.99 23.16 -13.73
N THR A 939 -0.80 24.06 -14.67
CA THR A 939 0.49 24.31 -15.33
C THR A 939 1.48 24.97 -14.39
N GLN A 940 2.74 24.55 -14.43
CA GLN A 940 3.79 25.04 -13.54
C GLN A 940 4.93 25.71 -14.32
N GLN A 941 5.72 24.94 -15.05
CA GLN A 941 6.93 25.41 -15.73
C GLN A 941 6.86 25.11 -17.23
N SER A 942 7.22 26.09 -18.05
CA SER A 942 7.36 25.87 -19.50
C SER A 942 8.65 25.12 -19.79
N LEU A 943 8.56 24.16 -20.71
CA LEU A 943 9.68 23.36 -21.16
C LEU A 943 9.98 23.63 -22.64
N PRO A 944 11.27 23.55 -23.07
CA PRO A 944 11.63 23.57 -24.49
C PRO A 944 11.18 22.29 -25.19
N GLY A 945 11.21 22.27 -26.53
CA GLY A 945 10.90 21.07 -27.33
C GLY A 945 11.79 19.86 -27.02
N THR A 946 13.01 20.10 -26.53
CA THR A 946 13.91 19.09 -25.96
C THR A 946 14.19 19.44 -24.50
N PHE A 947 13.90 18.54 -23.60
CA PHE A 947 14.11 18.69 -22.16
C PHE A 947 14.69 17.40 -21.57
N SER A 948 15.20 17.46 -20.35
CA SER A 948 15.87 16.36 -19.69
C SER A 948 15.03 15.83 -18.52
N ILE A 949 14.99 14.51 -18.37
CA ILE A 949 14.43 13.81 -17.22
C ILE A 949 15.57 13.14 -16.45
N PRO A 950 15.74 13.39 -15.15
CA PRO A 950 16.76 12.74 -14.33
C PRO A 950 16.70 11.21 -14.45
N GLY A 951 17.83 10.54 -14.25
CA GLY A 951 17.87 9.07 -14.23
C GLY A 951 16.88 8.53 -13.20
N LYS A 952 16.07 7.52 -13.56
CA LYS A 952 14.99 6.99 -12.73
C LYS A 952 13.91 8.01 -12.34
N GLY A 953 13.93 9.20 -12.94
CA GLY A 953 12.97 10.26 -12.65
C GLY A 953 11.64 10.10 -13.40
N ILE A 954 10.63 10.76 -12.89
CA ILE A 954 9.30 10.85 -13.50
C ILE A 954 8.92 12.31 -13.70
N ILE A 955 8.09 12.57 -14.70
CA ILE A 955 7.55 13.90 -14.96
C ILE A 955 6.13 13.80 -15.52
N MET A 956 5.29 14.73 -15.12
CA MET A 956 3.97 14.92 -15.71
C MET A 956 3.95 16.22 -16.48
N ILE A 957 3.61 16.13 -17.77
CA ILE A 957 3.61 17.27 -18.69
C ILE A 957 2.29 17.37 -19.44
N ARG A 958 1.95 18.58 -19.81
CA ARG A 958 0.88 18.90 -20.73
C ARG A 958 1.46 19.41 -22.03
N VAL A 959 0.91 18.93 -23.15
CA VAL A 959 1.35 19.28 -24.52
C VAL A 959 0.14 19.78 -25.30
N HIS A 960 0.23 20.96 -25.88
CA HIS A 960 -0.80 21.56 -26.76
C HIS A 960 -0.21 22.45 -27.84
#